data_5436f531c8c65f285052cea5a86d157d
#
_entry.id   5436f531c8c65f285052cea5a86d157d
#
_cell.length_a   1.000
_cell.length_b   1.000
_cell.length_c   1.000
_cell.angle_alpha   90.00
_cell.angle_beta   90.00
_cell.angle_gamma   90.00
#
_symmetry.space_group_name_H-M   'P 1'
#
loop_
_entity.id
_entity.type
_entity.pdbx_description
1 polymer ?
#
loop_
_entity_poly.entity_id
_entity_poly.type
_entity_poly.pdbx_seq_one_letter_code
_entity_poly.pdbx_strand_id
1 'polypeptide(L)'
;VRAWAIREHPEPDEDELEKPPPATWGTRLPTHFLVFDTETTTDPGQRLLFGWWRYVRATPADGLRLETVEEGLFYPDDLEHWDPEGYSVLRGLEGQQVRADVDSVDLDAAGTLQLLPLSAFLERKLWRAAYELRAGVVCFNLPFDLSRLAWKVGDARGRGGGRPDPFEGGFSFALWGREDKSERREGLYRPRVAIKALDSKRALKAFRSPALVDEQDRVINDDDPEARRSVFRGEFLDLRTLVFALTDKSHSLESACKAFGVTFEKRPVTHGQITPDYVQYCREDVEATTRLCEATTREFLKHPISLSATRAFSPATIGKGYLKAMGIRPILRRQRFDPRLMGWAMSSYYGGRAECRIRRTPVPVAYCDFLSMYPTVCSLMELWRFLITDRVEVEYDASHDVQELLARVDVDRCFDPAEWPGLIGIAEIIPDEDVVPVRARYGHTLAWQIGLNTLNTDEPMWFTIADLAASKLLTGKAPRVRRAIRLTPSDQIAHGLRAVDLLGTTSIDPTSRDFFRAVVEERRVIEAQSDLPEEEREWRAKGLKVLANSTSYGIYAQMIRHDLPGSRKDKVAVFGRTDEPHEHSVESPEDPGEFTFPPLAAAITGGARLLLALLERLVTDAGGTYAFCDTDSMAIVATQTGGLVPCPGGSERTPGGDEAIRALSWDAVDAIRARFEALKPYNPEIVKDDLLELEDENFDNGERRELWCYGISSKRYVLYNRTHHGAATLRGWSEVDTEPDLGDNQRSPAELLKSSEHGLGHLLNPTDPESTSATGSARRGNSCSAPTTPSPPMAPSGSDDPRSPNRTSRARTFETCSRP
;
A
#
# COMPACT_ATOMS: atom_id res chain seq x y z
N VAL A 1 0.43 20.64 4.81
CA VAL A 1 -0.41 20.95 3.65
C VAL A 1 0.19 20.23 2.45
N ARG A 2 -0.63 19.54 1.68
CA ARG A 2 -0.22 18.98 0.38
C ARG A 2 -0.32 20.06 -0.68
N ALA A 3 0.40 19.90 -1.78
CA ALA A 3 0.37 20.81 -2.91
C ALA A 3 0.30 20.02 -4.21
N TRP A 4 -0.11 20.65 -5.28
CA TRP A 4 -0.07 20.13 -6.62
C TRP A 4 1.16 20.71 -7.31
N ALA A 5 2.15 19.87 -7.56
CA ALA A 5 3.38 20.27 -8.22
C ALA A 5 3.43 19.65 -9.62
N ILE A 6 3.62 20.47 -10.64
CA ILE A 6 3.73 20.00 -12.04
C ILE A 6 5.05 20.47 -12.63
N ARG A 7 5.68 19.58 -13.39
CA ARG A 7 6.83 19.96 -14.22
C ARG A 7 6.36 20.85 -15.37
N GLU A 8 7.19 21.78 -15.79
CA GLU A 8 7.00 22.45 -17.07
C GLU A 8 7.27 21.44 -18.19
N HIS A 9 6.22 20.77 -18.64
CA HIS A 9 6.27 20.00 -19.88
C HIS A 9 5.66 20.81 -20.99
N PRO A 10 6.14 20.68 -22.24
CA PRO A 10 5.40 21.17 -23.37
C PRO A 10 3.99 20.53 -23.32
N GLU A 11 2.98 21.36 -23.43
CA GLU A 11 1.59 20.90 -23.39
C GLU A 11 1.39 19.80 -24.44
N PRO A 12 0.78 18.67 -24.08
CA PRO A 12 0.43 17.65 -25.06
C PRO A 12 -0.54 18.27 -26.07
N ASP A 13 -0.29 18.05 -27.35
CA ASP A 13 -1.18 18.47 -28.42
C ASP A 13 -2.60 17.93 -28.19
N GLU A 14 -3.64 18.69 -28.60
CA GLU A 14 -5.02 18.23 -28.49
C GLU A 14 -5.24 16.88 -29.17
N ASP A 15 -4.50 16.58 -30.25
CA ASP A 15 -4.46 15.28 -30.91
C ASP A 15 -3.90 14.13 -30.03
N GLU A 16 -3.11 14.42 -28.99
CA GLU A 16 -2.65 13.40 -28.04
C GLU A 16 -3.72 12.99 -27.02
N LEU A 17 -4.67 13.87 -26.75
CA LEU A 17 -5.81 13.60 -25.86
C LEU A 17 -6.83 12.64 -26.51
N GLU A 18 -6.90 12.61 -27.84
CA GLU A 18 -7.83 11.75 -28.58
C GLU A 18 -7.24 10.37 -28.92
N LYS A 19 -5.93 10.18 -28.83
CA LYS A 19 -5.30 8.88 -29.14
C LYS A 19 -5.77 7.83 -28.16
N PRO A 20 -6.30 6.70 -28.65
CA PRO A 20 -6.57 5.56 -27.78
C PRO A 20 -5.26 5.14 -27.10
N PRO A 21 -5.33 4.68 -25.84
CA PRO A 21 -4.15 4.18 -25.15
C PRO A 21 -3.46 3.13 -26.03
N PRO A 22 -2.11 3.15 -26.14
CA PRO A 22 -1.41 2.20 -26.98
C PRO A 22 -1.82 0.78 -26.61
N ALA A 23 -2.08 -0.04 -27.63
CA ALA A 23 -2.42 -1.44 -27.43
C ALA A 23 -1.45 -2.06 -26.43
N THR A 24 -1.97 -2.56 -25.31
CA THR A 24 -1.17 -3.12 -24.25
C THR A 24 -0.47 -4.37 -24.75
N TRP A 25 0.81 -4.24 -25.11
CA TRP A 25 1.67 -5.37 -25.38
C TRP A 25 1.78 -6.20 -24.09
N GLY A 26 1.43 -7.50 -24.16
CA GLY A 26 1.69 -8.44 -23.07
C GLY A 26 0.47 -8.81 -22.20
N THR A 27 -0.73 -8.90 -22.77
CA THR A 27 -1.91 -9.49 -22.10
C THR A 27 -1.89 -11.02 -22.15
N ARG A 28 -1.04 -11.62 -23.01
CA ARG A 28 -0.90 -13.08 -23.07
C ARG A 28 0.10 -13.54 -22.00
N LEU A 29 -0.35 -14.48 -21.18
CA LEU A 29 0.55 -15.23 -20.31
C LEU A 29 1.61 -15.96 -21.13
N PRO A 30 2.85 -15.99 -20.66
CA PRO A 30 3.85 -16.90 -21.22
C PRO A 30 3.33 -18.35 -21.18
N THR A 31 3.63 -19.11 -22.23
CA THR A 31 3.30 -20.54 -22.28
C THR A 31 4.31 -21.39 -21.52
N HIS A 32 5.44 -20.81 -21.14
CA HIS A 32 6.51 -21.46 -20.40
C HIS A 32 7.05 -20.51 -19.33
N PHE A 33 7.60 -21.08 -18.27
CA PHE A 33 8.21 -20.32 -17.20
C PHE A 33 9.53 -20.97 -16.77
N LEU A 34 10.51 -20.15 -16.43
CA LEU A 34 11.70 -20.53 -15.71
C LEU A 34 11.56 -20.09 -14.25
N VAL A 35 11.37 -21.04 -13.38
CA VAL A 35 11.28 -20.82 -11.93
C VAL A 35 12.63 -21.17 -11.33
N PHE A 36 13.19 -20.32 -10.47
CA PHE A 36 14.42 -20.62 -9.76
C PHE A 36 14.48 -19.93 -8.40
N ASP A 37 15.36 -20.42 -7.56
CA ASP A 37 15.69 -19.89 -6.25
C ASP A 37 17.19 -19.98 -6.00
N THR A 38 17.74 -19.14 -5.13
CA THR A 38 19.17 -19.04 -4.86
C THR A 38 19.49 -19.15 -3.37
N GLU A 39 20.47 -19.97 -3.04
CA GLU A 39 20.99 -20.13 -1.68
C GLU A 39 22.33 -19.43 -1.52
N THR A 40 22.55 -18.83 -0.37
CA THR A 40 23.69 -17.96 -0.11
C THR A 40 24.40 -18.30 1.19
N THR A 41 25.62 -17.78 1.33
CA THR A 41 26.28 -17.70 2.62
C THR A 41 25.51 -16.81 3.59
N THR A 42 25.65 -17.05 4.89
CA THR A 42 24.94 -16.30 5.96
C THR A 42 25.67 -15.03 6.41
N ASP A 43 26.84 -14.76 5.87
CA ASP A 43 27.60 -13.53 6.11
C ASP A 43 26.98 -12.32 5.37
N PRO A 44 27.36 -11.07 5.73
CA PRO A 44 26.81 -9.87 5.07
C PRO A 44 27.02 -9.80 3.55
N GLY A 45 27.98 -10.56 3.00
CA GLY A 45 28.23 -10.62 1.56
C GLY A 45 27.20 -11.43 0.82
N GLN A 46 26.53 -12.38 1.52
CA GLN A 46 25.51 -13.26 0.93
C GLN A 46 25.93 -13.79 -0.43
N ARG A 47 27.14 -14.39 -0.49
CA ARG A 47 27.68 -14.98 -1.71
C ARG A 47 26.83 -16.16 -2.16
N LEU A 48 26.56 -16.27 -3.45
CA LEU A 48 25.86 -17.42 -4.03
C LEU A 48 26.61 -18.71 -3.69
N LEU A 49 25.90 -19.70 -3.14
CA LEU A 49 26.37 -21.07 -2.91
C LEU A 49 25.95 -21.98 -4.07
N PHE A 50 24.67 -22.01 -4.34
CA PHE A 50 24.05 -22.73 -5.45
C PHE A 50 22.64 -22.19 -5.67
N GLY A 51 21.96 -22.66 -6.71
CA GLY A 51 20.52 -22.45 -6.89
C GLY A 51 19.90 -23.66 -7.59
N TRP A 52 18.59 -23.80 -7.39
CA TRP A 52 17.78 -24.77 -8.11
C TRP A 52 16.95 -24.05 -9.17
N TRP A 53 16.77 -24.63 -10.33
CA TRP A 53 15.91 -24.11 -11.39
C TRP A 53 15.00 -25.20 -11.95
N ARG A 54 13.84 -24.77 -12.42
CA ARG A 54 12.84 -25.60 -13.07
C ARG A 54 12.28 -24.87 -14.28
N TYR A 55 12.26 -25.51 -15.42
CA TYR A 55 11.58 -25.03 -16.61
C TYR A 55 10.25 -25.76 -16.75
N VAL A 56 9.14 -25.00 -16.82
CA VAL A 56 7.79 -25.54 -16.81
C VAL A 56 6.99 -25.04 -18.00
N ARG A 57 6.07 -25.87 -18.47
CA ARG A 57 5.11 -25.57 -19.52
C ARG A 57 3.73 -25.34 -18.91
N ALA A 58 3.06 -24.25 -19.32
CA ALA A 58 1.68 -23.98 -18.99
C ALA A 58 0.74 -24.79 -19.90
N THR A 59 -0.13 -25.58 -19.31
CA THR A 59 -1.19 -26.31 -20.02
C THR A 59 -2.55 -25.73 -19.64
N PRO A 60 -3.48 -25.58 -20.61
CA PRO A 60 -4.80 -24.98 -20.36
C PRO A 60 -5.82 -25.93 -19.72
N ALA A 61 -5.40 -27.10 -19.25
CA ALA A 61 -6.30 -28.06 -18.61
C ALA A 61 -6.81 -27.53 -17.27
N ASP A 62 -8.13 -27.47 -17.09
CA ASP A 62 -8.83 -27.09 -15.86
C ASP A 62 -8.34 -25.77 -15.20
N GLY A 63 -8.09 -24.74 -15.99
CA GLY A 63 -7.42 -23.52 -15.60
C GLY A 63 -5.96 -23.50 -16.07
N LEU A 64 -5.04 -23.03 -15.27
CA LEU A 64 -3.61 -23.07 -15.55
C LEU A 64 -2.95 -24.18 -14.73
N ARG A 65 -2.26 -25.12 -15.41
CA ARG A 65 -1.38 -26.10 -14.77
C ARG A 65 0.04 -25.91 -15.29
N LEU A 66 1.01 -25.95 -14.40
CA LEU A 66 2.44 -25.90 -14.73
C LEU A 66 3.06 -27.30 -14.64
N GLU A 67 3.46 -27.83 -15.79
CA GLU A 67 4.09 -29.14 -15.93
C GLU A 67 5.60 -29.00 -16.05
N THR A 68 6.35 -29.73 -15.24
CA THR A 68 7.82 -29.71 -15.26
C THR A 68 8.33 -30.35 -16.54
N VAL A 69 9.12 -29.62 -17.31
CA VAL A 69 9.80 -30.10 -18.53
C VAL A 69 11.23 -30.55 -18.19
N GLU A 70 11.97 -29.74 -17.46
CA GLU A 70 13.30 -30.03 -16.99
C GLU A 70 13.63 -29.29 -15.70
N GLU A 71 14.55 -29.83 -14.92
CA GLU A 71 15.05 -29.17 -13.70
C GLU A 71 16.55 -29.43 -13.51
N GLY A 72 17.17 -28.62 -12.68
CA GLY A 72 18.58 -28.77 -12.38
C GLY A 72 19.11 -27.82 -11.33
N LEU A 73 20.38 -27.94 -11.08
CA LEU A 73 21.19 -27.13 -10.17
C LEU A 73 22.09 -26.19 -10.97
N PHE A 74 22.42 -25.07 -10.38
CA PHE A 74 23.52 -24.22 -10.84
C PHE A 74 24.37 -23.76 -9.64
N TYR A 75 25.66 -23.49 -9.91
CA TYR A 75 26.63 -23.12 -8.90
C TYR A 75 27.61 -22.06 -9.44
N PRO A 76 28.25 -21.23 -8.59
CA PRO A 76 29.28 -20.28 -8.98
C PRO A 76 30.42 -20.95 -9.76
N ASP A 77 30.88 -20.33 -10.85
CA ASP A 77 31.92 -20.91 -11.72
C ASP A 77 33.23 -21.27 -10.97
N ASP A 78 33.49 -20.63 -9.85
CA ASP A 78 34.69 -20.82 -9.00
C ASP A 78 34.43 -21.65 -7.72
N LEU A 79 33.25 -22.27 -7.57
CA LEU A 79 32.87 -23.02 -6.38
C LEU A 79 33.88 -24.13 -5.99
N GLU A 80 34.34 -24.86 -6.99
CA GLU A 80 35.30 -25.94 -6.78
C GLU A 80 36.59 -25.49 -6.07
N HIS A 81 36.97 -24.21 -6.27
CA HIS A 81 38.20 -23.66 -5.69
C HIS A 81 38.02 -23.21 -4.23
N TRP A 82 36.87 -22.66 -3.86
CA TRP A 82 36.69 -22.11 -2.52
C TRP A 82 35.80 -22.96 -1.59
N ASP A 83 35.00 -23.88 -2.13
CA ASP A 83 34.24 -24.89 -1.39
C ASP A 83 34.22 -26.23 -2.14
N PRO A 84 35.36 -26.94 -2.17
CA PRO A 84 35.46 -28.21 -2.90
C PRO A 84 34.57 -29.31 -2.28
N GLU A 85 34.30 -29.26 -0.96
CA GLU A 85 33.40 -30.22 -0.30
C GLU A 85 31.96 -29.99 -0.76
N GLY A 86 31.48 -28.76 -0.72
CA GLY A 86 30.15 -28.40 -1.26
C GLY A 86 30.00 -28.69 -2.74
N TYR A 87 31.04 -28.44 -3.54
CA TYR A 87 31.05 -28.82 -4.97
C TYR A 87 30.91 -30.33 -5.14
N SER A 88 31.62 -31.14 -4.32
CA SER A 88 31.50 -32.60 -4.38
C SER A 88 30.08 -33.08 -4.05
N VAL A 89 29.39 -32.47 -3.11
CA VAL A 89 27.98 -32.74 -2.81
C VAL A 89 27.11 -32.51 -4.04
N LEU A 90 27.25 -31.35 -4.72
CA LEU A 90 26.46 -31.04 -5.89
C LEU A 90 26.75 -32.02 -7.06
N ARG A 91 28.01 -32.35 -7.29
CA ARG A 91 28.43 -33.34 -8.30
C ARG A 91 27.86 -34.74 -8.05
N GLY A 92 27.71 -35.13 -6.80
CA GLY A 92 27.10 -36.43 -6.42
C GLY A 92 25.60 -36.52 -6.75
N LEU A 93 24.95 -35.40 -7.04
CA LEU A 93 23.51 -35.32 -7.41
C LEU A 93 23.32 -35.30 -8.94
N GLU A 94 24.36 -34.99 -9.74
CA GLU A 94 24.25 -34.91 -11.18
C GLU A 94 23.82 -36.26 -11.80
N GLY A 95 22.91 -36.22 -12.79
CA GLY A 95 22.41 -37.39 -13.47
C GLY A 95 21.40 -38.25 -12.66
N GLN A 96 21.04 -37.84 -11.43
CA GLN A 96 19.97 -38.51 -10.69
C GLN A 96 18.65 -38.38 -11.45
N GLN A 97 17.82 -39.44 -11.35
CA GLN A 97 16.47 -39.39 -11.95
C GLN A 97 15.61 -38.34 -11.25
N VAL A 98 15.07 -37.42 -12.04
CA VAL A 98 14.09 -36.42 -11.59
C VAL A 98 12.77 -36.65 -12.30
N ARG A 99 11.68 -36.37 -11.60
CA ARG A 99 10.33 -36.55 -12.13
C ARG A 99 10.07 -35.48 -13.21
N ALA A 100 9.90 -35.90 -14.45
CA ALA A 100 9.33 -35.07 -15.50
C ALA A 100 7.85 -35.41 -15.64
N ASP A 101 6.98 -34.35 -15.64
CA ASP A 101 5.53 -34.52 -15.80
C ASP A 101 5.12 -34.63 -17.27
N VAL A 102 6.06 -34.50 -18.20
CA VAL A 102 5.82 -34.47 -19.66
C VAL A 102 6.75 -35.46 -20.37
N ASP A 103 6.19 -36.28 -21.24
CA ASP A 103 6.95 -37.02 -22.23
C ASP A 103 7.57 -36.02 -23.22
N SER A 104 8.83 -35.70 -23.05
CA SER A 104 9.52 -34.75 -23.92
C SER A 104 9.93 -35.45 -25.20
N VAL A 105 9.42 -34.97 -26.30
CA VAL A 105 9.62 -35.55 -27.64
C VAL A 105 11.05 -35.35 -28.18
N ASP A 106 11.92 -34.62 -27.48
CA ASP A 106 13.18 -34.16 -28.11
C ASP A 106 14.40 -34.02 -27.17
N LEU A 107 14.53 -34.78 -26.09
CA LEU A 107 15.67 -34.55 -25.20
C LEU A 107 16.27 -35.87 -24.69
N ASP A 108 17.52 -36.14 -25.07
CA ASP A 108 18.43 -37.17 -24.46
C ASP A 108 18.69 -36.96 -22.94
N ALA A 109 18.06 -35.91 -22.32
CA ALA A 109 18.23 -35.55 -20.93
C ALA A 109 16.90 -35.37 -20.15
N ALA A 110 15.77 -35.76 -20.73
CA ALA A 110 14.47 -35.69 -20.02
C ALA A 110 14.48 -36.67 -18.85
N GLY A 111 14.27 -36.17 -17.65
CA GLY A 111 14.20 -36.93 -16.41
C GLY A 111 15.52 -37.10 -15.67
N THR A 112 16.60 -36.43 -16.08
CA THR A 112 17.87 -36.41 -15.33
C THR A 112 18.22 -35.00 -14.82
N LEU A 113 18.71 -34.92 -13.61
CA LEU A 113 19.13 -33.68 -12.96
C LEU A 113 20.37 -33.12 -13.67
N GLN A 114 20.24 -31.87 -14.16
CA GLN A 114 21.35 -31.14 -14.77
C GLN A 114 22.12 -30.35 -13.72
N LEU A 115 23.44 -30.37 -13.78
CA LEU A 115 24.30 -29.52 -12.96
C LEU A 115 25.08 -28.57 -13.85
N LEU A 116 24.87 -27.25 -13.70
CA LEU A 116 25.43 -26.22 -14.57
C LEU A 116 26.28 -25.21 -13.79
N PRO A 117 27.46 -24.81 -14.26
CA PRO A 117 28.09 -23.60 -13.74
C PRO A 117 27.20 -22.38 -14.05
N LEU A 118 27.29 -21.32 -13.22
CA LEU A 118 26.47 -20.12 -13.31
C LEU A 118 26.51 -19.51 -14.73
N SER A 119 27.66 -19.41 -15.33
CA SER A 119 27.81 -18.91 -16.70
C SER A 119 26.98 -19.69 -17.72
N ALA A 120 26.96 -21.02 -17.59
CA ALA A 120 26.16 -21.90 -18.47
C ALA A 120 24.65 -21.77 -18.17
N PHE A 121 24.26 -21.68 -16.89
CA PHE A 121 22.85 -21.40 -16.51
C PHE A 121 22.37 -20.09 -17.09
N LEU A 122 23.15 -19.02 -16.97
CA LEU A 122 22.80 -17.69 -17.50
C LEU A 122 22.58 -17.71 -19.01
N GLU A 123 23.44 -18.41 -19.79
CA GLU A 123 23.33 -18.45 -21.25
C GLU A 123 22.33 -19.48 -21.75
N ARG A 124 22.38 -20.71 -21.24
CA ARG A 124 21.61 -21.81 -21.79
C ARG A 124 20.19 -21.89 -21.26
N LYS A 125 19.95 -21.36 -20.03
CA LYS A 125 18.64 -21.41 -19.36
C LYS A 125 18.03 -20.03 -19.27
N LEU A 126 18.61 -19.08 -18.52
CA LEU A 126 17.99 -17.78 -18.26
C LEU A 126 17.86 -16.92 -19.52
N TRP A 127 18.92 -16.77 -20.33
CA TRP A 127 18.86 -16.00 -21.56
C TRP A 127 17.91 -16.61 -22.57
N ARG A 128 18.05 -17.90 -22.82
CA ARG A 128 17.19 -18.61 -23.74
C ARG A 128 15.71 -18.54 -23.34
N ALA A 129 15.40 -18.79 -22.08
CA ALA A 129 14.02 -18.69 -21.57
C ALA A 129 13.49 -17.25 -21.68
N ALA A 130 14.18 -16.26 -21.08
CA ALA A 130 13.68 -14.90 -20.95
C ALA A 130 13.59 -14.16 -22.29
N TYR A 131 14.62 -14.27 -23.15
CA TYR A 131 14.71 -13.48 -24.37
C TYR A 131 14.29 -14.26 -25.62
N GLU A 132 14.84 -15.46 -25.86
CA GLU A 132 14.58 -16.19 -27.10
C GLU A 132 13.19 -16.83 -27.12
N LEU A 133 12.80 -17.51 -26.05
CA LEU A 133 11.52 -18.21 -25.93
C LEU A 133 10.38 -17.38 -25.35
N ARG A 134 10.68 -16.18 -24.81
CA ARG A 134 9.69 -15.32 -24.16
C ARG A 134 8.96 -16.01 -23.01
N ALA A 135 9.64 -16.88 -22.30
CA ALA A 135 9.15 -17.50 -21.08
C ALA A 135 9.14 -16.48 -19.94
N GLY A 136 8.23 -16.66 -18.99
CA GLY A 136 8.23 -15.90 -17.74
C GLY A 136 9.38 -16.34 -16.83
N VAL A 137 10.15 -15.39 -16.32
CA VAL A 137 11.17 -15.64 -15.28
C VAL A 137 10.54 -15.40 -13.92
N VAL A 138 10.57 -16.41 -13.04
CA VAL A 138 9.79 -16.43 -11.79
C VAL A 138 10.69 -16.76 -10.61
N CYS A 139 10.60 -15.97 -9.55
CA CYS A 139 11.07 -16.27 -8.19
C CYS A 139 10.03 -15.77 -7.19
N PHE A 140 10.12 -16.21 -5.95
CA PHE A 140 9.30 -15.64 -4.90
C PHE A 140 9.71 -14.19 -4.59
N ASN A 141 11.03 -13.91 -4.50
CA ASN A 141 11.61 -12.57 -4.32
C ASN A 141 12.64 -12.27 -5.40
N LEU A 142 12.16 -12.14 -6.62
CA LEU A 142 12.99 -12.05 -7.83
C LEU A 142 14.11 -10.99 -7.78
N PRO A 143 13.95 -9.78 -7.17
CA PRO A 143 15.05 -8.83 -7.03
C PRO A 143 16.23 -9.38 -6.23
N PHE A 144 15.97 -10.18 -5.19
CA PHE A 144 17.01 -10.81 -4.39
C PHE A 144 17.78 -11.85 -5.23
N ASP A 145 17.06 -12.79 -5.82
CA ASP A 145 17.67 -13.88 -6.58
C ASP A 145 18.49 -13.37 -7.78
N LEU A 146 17.96 -12.40 -8.54
CA LEU A 146 18.70 -11.76 -9.63
C LEU A 146 19.98 -11.06 -9.14
N SER A 147 19.96 -10.49 -7.94
CA SER A 147 21.13 -9.85 -7.37
C SER A 147 22.27 -10.86 -7.09
N ARG A 148 21.94 -12.11 -6.77
CA ARG A 148 22.92 -13.17 -6.51
C ARG A 148 23.60 -13.67 -7.78
N LEU A 149 22.94 -13.52 -8.93
CA LEU A 149 23.48 -13.88 -10.25
C LEU A 149 24.36 -12.77 -10.85
N ALA A 150 24.32 -11.57 -10.30
CA ALA A 150 24.99 -10.41 -10.86
C ALA A 150 26.48 -10.38 -10.56
N TRP A 151 27.32 -10.17 -11.57
CA TRP A 151 28.74 -9.88 -11.37
C TRP A 151 29.04 -8.40 -11.21
N LYS A 152 28.09 -7.51 -11.62
CA LYS A 152 28.24 -6.05 -11.47
C LYS A 152 26.89 -5.39 -11.23
N VAL A 153 26.86 -4.43 -10.33
CA VAL A 153 25.71 -3.60 -10.02
C VAL A 153 26.01 -2.16 -10.45
N GLY A 154 25.00 -1.44 -10.88
CA GLY A 154 25.08 -0.02 -11.23
C GLY A 154 23.71 0.61 -11.23
N ASP A 155 23.64 1.92 -11.49
CA ASP A 155 22.38 2.63 -11.57
C ASP A 155 21.51 2.09 -12.70
N ALA A 156 20.20 2.12 -12.54
CA ALA A 156 19.28 1.88 -13.65
C ALA A 156 19.42 3.04 -14.64
N ARG A 157 19.79 2.67 -15.89
CA ARG A 157 19.95 3.66 -16.94
C ARG A 157 18.60 4.14 -17.42
N GLY A 158 18.43 5.48 -17.49
CA GLY A 158 17.24 6.10 -18.05
C GLY A 158 17.12 5.83 -19.55
N ARG A 159 15.91 5.95 -20.08
CA ARG A 159 15.72 6.10 -21.54
C ARG A 159 16.08 7.53 -21.89
N GLY A 160 17.08 7.74 -22.75
CA GLY A 160 17.40 9.05 -23.27
C GLY A 160 16.19 9.75 -23.92
N GLY A 161 16.31 11.04 -24.22
CA GLY A 161 15.27 11.79 -24.92
C GLY A 161 14.30 12.55 -24.01
N GLY A 162 14.63 12.78 -22.73
CA GLY A 162 13.87 13.69 -21.83
C GLY A 162 12.52 13.15 -21.34
N ARG A 163 12.13 11.93 -21.70
CA ARG A 163 10.91 11.31 -21.19
C ARG A 163 11.15 10.72 -19.81
N PRO A 164 10.20 10.84 -18.87
CA PRO A 164 10.30 10.20 -17.56
C PRO A 164 10.48 8.68 -17.71
N ASP A 165 11.50 8.13 -17.04
CA ASP A 165 11.73 6.69 -17.01
C ASP A 165 11.28 6.12 -15.65
N PRO A 166 10.35 5.14 -15.61
CA PRO A 166 9.88 4.54 -14.36
C PRO A 166 10.98 3.84 -13.55
N PHE A 167 12.15 3.56 -14.16
CA PHE A 167 13.30 2.96 -13.47
C PHE A 167 14.32 3.98 -12.96
N GLU A 168 14.10 5.27 -13.19
CA GLU A 168 15.01 6.33 -12.71
C GLU A 168 15.12 6.28 -11.18
N GLY A 169 16.34 6.37 -10.65
CA GLY A 169 16.64 6.17 -9.22
C GLY A 169 16.63 4.71 -8.74
N GLY A 170 16.44 3.75 -9.64
CA GLY A 170 16.64 2.33 -9.38
C GLY A 170 18.08 1.89 -9.68
N PHE A 171 18.30 0.60 -9.64
CA PHE A 171 19.60 -0.03 -9.93
C PHE A 171 19.45 -1.10 -11.02
N SER A 172 20.56 -1.56 -11.55
CA SER A 172 20.59 -2.59 -12.59
C SER A 172 21.71 -3.59 -12.38
N PHE A 173 21.43 -4.83 -12.74
CA PHE A 173 22.32 -5.97 -12.66
C PHE A 173 22.89 -6.32 -14.03
N ALA A 174 24.22 -6.42 -14.16
CA ALA A 174 24.89 -7.06 -15.26
C ALA A 174 25.06 -8.55 -14.94
N LEU A 175 24.29 -9.39 -15.60
CA LEU A 175 24.35 -10.86 -15.43
C LEU A 175 25.36 -11.48 -16.40
N TRP A 176 25.46 -10.94 -17.61
CA TRP A 176 26.33 -11.45 -18.68
C TRP A 176 27.56 -10.57 -18.83
N GLY A 177 28.71 -11.21 -18.98
CA GLY A 177 29.98 -10.53 -19.21
C GLY A 177 30.89 -11.35 -20.11
N ARG A 178 31.73 -10.69 -20.92
CA ARG A 178 32.76 -11.31 -21.71
C ARG A 178 34.10 -11.03 -21.05
N GLU A 179 34.95 -12.05 -20.93
CA GLU A 179 36.35 -11.87 -20.54
C GLU A 179 37.15 -11.31 -21.70
N ASP A 180 37.77 -10.16 -21.48
CA ASP A 180 38.69 -9.52 -22.42
C ASP A 180 39.99 -9.18 -21.67
N LYS A 181 41.09 -9.88 -22.02
CA LYS A 181 42.45 -9.63 -21.52
C LYS A 181 42.56 -9.43 -19.99
N SER A 182 41.94 -10.28 -19.19
CA SER A 182 41.87 -10.22 -17.72
C SER A 182 40.82 -9.28 -17.10
N GLU A 183 40.03 -8.57 -17.90
CA GLU A 183 38.88 -7.81 -17.37
C GLU A 183 37.55 -8.36 -17.88
N ARG A 184 36.58 -8.50 -16.99
CA ARG A 184 35.22 -8.87 -17.38
C ARG A 184 34.48 -7.60 -17.84
N ARG A 185 34.07 -7.58 -19.12
CA ARG A 185 33.34 -6.46 -19.75
C ARG A 185 31.91 -6.85 -20.07
N GLU A 186 31.00 -5.85 -20.03
CA GLU A 186 29.61 -6.05 -20.45
C GLU A 186 29.53 -6.30 -21.96
N GLY A 187 28.73 -7.28 -22.35
CA GLY A 187 28.47 -7.54 -23.76
C GLY A 187 27.41 -6.58 -24.32
N LEU A 188 27.68 -5.98 -25.49
CA LEU A 188 26.74 -5.09 -26.18
C LEU A 188 25.42 -5.82 -26.56
N TYR A 189 25.48 -7.13 -26.72
CA TYR A 189 24.35 -7.97 -27.14
C TYR A 189 23.63 -8.65 -25.97
N ARG A 190 23.87 -8.21 -24.75
CA ARG A 190 23.19 -8.69 -23.54
C ARG A 190 22.67 -7.50 -22.72
N PRO A 191 21.41 -7.54 -22.29
CA PRO A 191 20.84 -6.47 -21.49
C PRO A 191 21.35 -6.51 -20.05
N ARG A 192 21.14 -5.43 -19.33
CA ARG A 192 21.09 -5.45 -17.87
C ARG A 192 19.66 -5.72 -17.43
N VAL A 193 19.48 -6.26 -16.22
CA VAL A 193 18.17 -6.32 -15.57
C VAL A 193 18.04 -5.12 -14.64
N ALA A 194 17.15 -4.18 -14.98
CA ALA A 194 16.88 -3.04 -14.13
C ALA A 194 15.81 -3.39 -13.10
N ILE A 195 16.01 -2.90 -11.89
CA ILE A 195 15.13 -3.03 -10.73
C ILE A 195 14.87 -1.64 -10.16
N LYS A 196 13.60 -1.32 -9.94
CA LYS A 196 13.19 -0.16 -9.14
C LYS A 196 12.26 -0.62 -8.04
N ALA A 197 12.72 -0.59 -6.81
CA ALA A 197 11.88 -0.84 -5.66
C ALA A 197 10.81 0.27 -5.56
N LEU A 198 9.56 -0.10 -5.46
CA LEU A 198 8.45 0.80 -5.17
C LEU A 198 8.27 0.93 -3.66
N ASP A 199 8.45 -0.17 -2.95
CA ASP A 199 8.50 -0.29 -1.49
C ASP A 199 9.14 -1.64 -1.11
N SER A 200 9.06 -2.05 0.15
CA SER A 200 9.59 -3.32 0.66
C SER A 200 8.94 -4.57 0.04
N LYS A 201 7.78 -4.43 -0.59
CA LYS A 201 6.94 -5.53 -1.09
C LYS A 201 6.91 -5.61 -2.61
N ARG A 202 7.25 -4.52 -3.32
CA ARG A 202 7.02 -4.36 -4.76
C ARG A 202 8.22 -3.76 -5.46
N ALA A 203 8.51 -4.28 -6.65
CA ALA A 203 9.54 -3.72 -7.50
C ALA A 203 9.15 -3.79 -8.99
N LEU A 204 9.56 -2.79 -9.76
CA LEU A 204 9.56 -2.85 -11.22
C LEU A 204 10.80 -3.64 -11.68
N LYS A 205 10.64 -4.45 -12.72
CA LYS A 205 11.70 -5.28 -13.30
C LYS A 205 11.60 -5.26 -14.81
N ALA A 206 12.72 -5.04 -15.50
CA ALA A 206 12.77 -5.12 -16.96
C ALA A 206 14.20 -5.27 -17.47
N PHE A 207 14.32 -5.78 -18.68
CA PHE A 207 15.56 -5.65 -19.42
C PHE A 207 15.82 -4.21 -19.84
N ARG A 208 17.09 -3.80 -19.77
CA ARG A 208 17.60 -2.53 -20.28
C ARG A 208 18.79 -2.75 -21.17
N SER A 209 18.80 -2.09 -22.31
CA SER A 209 19.96 -2.11 -23.19
C SER A 209 21.21 -1.64 -22.45
N PRO A 210 22.38 -2.25 -22.68
CA PRO A 210 23.63 -1.73 -22.19
C PRO A 210 23.83 -0.31 -22.76
N ALA A 211 24.59 0.55 -22.07
CA ALA A 211 24.98 1.81 -22.67
C ALA A 211 25.86 1.51 -23.88
N LEU A 212 25.50 2.05 -25.01
CA LEU A 212 26.39 2.08 -26.15
C LEU A 212 27.48 3.07 -25.80
N VAL A 213 28.72 2.61 -25.89
CA VAL A 213 29.91 3.47 -25.78
C VAL A 213 30.64 3.41 -27.10
N ASP A 214 31.22 4.53 -27.52
CA ASP A 214 32.11 4.59 -28.67
C ASP A 214 33.49 3.95 -28.37
N GLU A 215 34.37 3.93 -29.37
CA GLU A 215 35.71 3.37 -29.23
C GLU A 215 36.58 4.06 -28.17
N GLN A 216 36.15 5.22 -27.69
CA GLN A 216 36.82 6.02 -26.65
C GLN A 216 36.10 5.95 -25.30
N ASP A 217 35.24 4.93 -25.06
CA ASP A 217 34.40 4.74 -23.86
C ASP A 217 33.42 5.90 -23.57
N ARG A 218 33.06 6.71 -24.58
CA ARG A 218 32.04 7.76 -24.43
C ARG A 218 30.67 7.17 -24.74
N VAL A 219 29.72 7.49 -23.88
CA VAL A 219 28.32 7.05 -24.08
C VAL A 219 27.78 7.66 -25.37
N ILE A 220 27.42 6.81 -26.33
CA ILE A 220 26.73 7.22 -27.56
C ILE A 220 25.32 7.63 -27.19
N ASN A 221 24.94 8.84 -27.61
CA ASN A 221 23.60 9.39 -27.32
C ASN A 221 22.49 8.47 -27.84
N ASP A 222 21.43 8.34 -27.05
CA ASP A 222 20.24 7.53 -27.33
C ASP A 222 19.47 7.95 -28.61
N ASP A 223 19.87 9.02 -29.26
CA ASP A 223 19.28 9.51 -30.52
C ASP A 223 19.78 8.76 -31.77
N ASP A 224 20.72 7.82 -31.61
CA ASP A 224 21.16 6.99 -32.73
C ASP A 224 20.03 6.02 -33.16
N PRO A 225 19.56 6.09 -34.43
CA PRO A 225 18.54 5.18 -34.94
C PRO A 225 18.93 3.70 -34.88
N GLU A 226 20.22 3.37 -34.88
CA GLU A 226 20.71 1.99 -34.74
C GLU A 226 20.66 1.48 -33.31
N ALA A 227 20.88 2.33 -32.30
CA ALA A 227 20.73 2.00 -30.89
C ALA A 227 19.28 1.65 -30.53
N ARG A 228 18.31 2.24 -31.22
CA ARG A 228 16.87 1.96 -31.02
C ARG A 228 16.44 0.56 -31.47
N ARG A 229 17.25 -0.16 -32.22
CA ARG A 229 16.92 -1.51 -32.75
C ARG A 229 17.06 -2.62 -31.72
N SER A 230 17.79 -2.42 -30.63
CA SER A 230 18.03 -3.44 -29.60
C SER A 230 17.04 -3.33 -28.44
N VAL A 231 15.74 -3.47 -28.70
CA VAL A 231 14.75 -3.51 -27.61
C VAL A 231 14.73 -4.93 -27.04
N PHE A 232 15.44 -5.12 -25.93
CA PHE A 232 15.34 -6.36 -25.17
C PHE A 232 14.01 -6.42 -24.42
N ARG A 233 13.30 -7.51 -24.58
CA ARG A 233 12.03 -7.78 -23.91
C ARG A 233 12.16 -9.06 -23.09
N GLY A 234 11.61 -9.06 -21.88
CA GLY A 234 11.51 -10.23 -21.01
C GLY A 234 10.32 -10.05 -20.07
N GLU A 235 9.71 -11.16 -19.70
CA GLU A 235 8.62 -11.21 -18.75
C GLU A 235 9.16 -11.67 -17.40
N PHE A 236 9.09 -10.81 -16.39
CA PHE A 236 9.60 -11.05 -15.05
C PHE A 236 8.44 -11.06 -14.06
N LEU A 237 8.18 -12.19 -13.45
CA LEU A 237 7.12 -12.38 -12.47
C LEU A 237 7.71 -12.59 -11.08
N ASP A 238 7.60 -11.59 -10.25
CA ASP A 238 7.93 -11.63 -8.83
C ASP A 238 6.67 -12.01 -8.05
N LEU A 239 6.63 -13.22 -7.50
CA LEU A 239 5.44 -13.73 -6.85
C LEU A 239 5.10 -12.95 -5.59
N ARG A 240 6.08 -12.44 -4.85
CA ARG A 240 5.84 -11.58 -3.70
C ARG A 240 5.01 -10.35 -4.08
N THR A 241 5.34 -9.72 -5.22
CA THR A 241 4.58 -8.60 -5.78
C THR A 241 3.18 -9.00 -6.23
N LEU A 242 3.01 -10.14 -6.93
CA LEU A 242 1.71 -10.60 -7.39
C LEU A 242 0.80 -11.01 -6.22
N VAL A 243 1.34 -11.74 -5.25
CA VAL A 243 0.64 -12.10 -4.01
C VAL A 243 0.15 -10.86 -3.28
N PHE A 244 1.00 -9.84 -3.14
CA PHE A 244 0.59 -8.55 -2.56
C PHE A 244 -0.53 -7.90 -3.38
N ALA A 245 -0.45 -7.91 -4.72
CA ALA A 245 -1.49 -7.33 -5.57
C ALA A 245 -2.86 -8.01 -5.41
N LEU A 246 -2.88 -9.31 -5.09
CA LEU A 246 -4.10 -10.09 -4.91
C LEU A 246 -4.63 -10.08 -3.45
N THR A 247 -3.75 -9.86 -2.45
CA THR A 247 -4.12 -10.03 -1.03
C THR A 247 -4.08 -8.75 -0.20
N ASP A 248 -3.38 -7.72 -0.69
CA ASP A 248 -3.02 -6.49 0.04
C ASP A 248 -2.22 -6.74 1.34
N LYS A 249 -1.58 -7.91 1.43
CA LYS A 249 -0.78 -8.32 2.60
C LYS A 249 0.64 -8.72 2.20
N SER A 250 1.59 -8.45 3.10
CA SER A 250 2.95 -8.98 2.97
C SER A 250 2.98 -10.46 3.35
N HIS A 251 3.69 -11.26 2.57
CA HIS A 251 3.78 -12.69 2.77
C HIS A 251 5.23 -13.17 2.68
N SER A 252 5.60 -14.17 3.48
CA SER A 252 6.69 -15.10 3.22
C SER A 252 6.23 -16.15 2.20
N LEU A 253 7.14 -16.95 1.64
CA LEU A 253 6.77 -18.05 0.74
C LEU A 253 5.75 -18.99 1.40
N GLU A 254 6.01 -19.40 2.64
CA GLU A 254 5.15 -20.30 3.42
C GLU A 254 3.76 -19.71 3.66
N SER A 255 3.68 -18.45 4.13
CA SER A 255 2.39 -17.80 4.36
C SER A 255 1.63 -17.51 3.06
N ALA A 256 2.34 -17.27 1.95
CA ALA A 256 1.72 -17.15 0.63
C ALA A 256 1.16 -18.49 0.15
N CYS A 257 1.93 -19.58 0.28
CA CYS A 257 1.45 -20.92 -0.04
C CYS A 257 0.18 -21.26 0.73
N LYS A 258 0.18 -21.04 2.04
CA LYS A 258 -1.01 -21.22 2.88
C LYS A 258 -2.19 -20.38 2.40
N ALA A 259 -1.97 -19.10 2.06
CA ALA A 259 -3.03 -18.20 1.61
C ALA A 259 -3.65 -18.62 0.27
N PHE A 260 -2.94 -19.36 -0.58
CA PHE A 260 -3.41 -19.83 -1.88
C PHE A 260 -3.68 -21.34 -1.93
N GLY A 261 -3.82 -22.00 -0.78
CA GLY A 261 -4.12 -23.43 -0.69
C GLY A 261 -3.02 -24.36 -1.24
N VAL A 262 -1.77 -23.87 -1.28
CA VAL A 262 -0.62 -24.68 -1.69
C VAL A 262 -0.04 -25.36 -0.46
N THR A 263 -0.03 -26.70 -0.46
CA THR A 263 0.58 -27.48 0.62
C THR A 263 2.09 -27.31 0.60
N PHE A 264 2.63 -26.65 1.59
CA PHE A 264 4.06 -26.43 1.80
C PHE A 264 4.35 -26.16 3.27
N GLU A 265 5.31 -26.89 3.80
CA GLU A 265 5.85 -26.67 5.14
C GLU A 265 7.36 -26.49 5.05
N LYS A 266 7.86 -25.41 5.61
CA LYS A 266 9.27 -25.08 5.54
C LYS A 266 10.10 -26.00 6.44
N ARG A 267 11.02 -26.74 5.84
CA ARG A 267 11.92 -27.65 6.54
C ARG A 267 12.99 -26.86 7.30
N PRO A 268 13.31 -27.20 8.55
CA PRO A 268 14.46 -26.62 9.23
C PRO A 268 15.76 -27.19 8.62
N VAL A 269 16.65 -26.30 8.19
CA VAL A 269 17.97 -26.67 7.63
C VAL A 269 19.06 -25.74 8.19
N THR A 270 20.31 -26.21 8.12
CA THR A 270 21.47 -25.35 8.41
C THR A 270 21.81 -24.54 7.14
N HIS A 271 21.56 -23.24 7.17
CA HIS A 271 21.91 -22.35 6.07
C HIS A 271 23.41 -22.05 6.02
N GLY A 272 23.87 -21.70 4.80
CA GLY A 272 25.25 -21.25 4.57
C GLY A 272 26.27 -22.33 4.34
N GLN A 273 25.89 -23.62 4.33
CA GLN A 273 26.74 -24.76 4.03
C GLN A 273 26.05 -25.71 3.06
N ILE A 274 26.71 -26.08 1.99
CA ILE A 274 26.15 -26.99 0.96
C ILE A 274 26.08 -28.40 1.53
N THR A 275 24.88 -28.89 1.82
CA THR A 275 24.58 -30.25 2.25
C THR A 275 23.45 -30.85 1.39
N PRO A 276 23.30 -32.18 1.33
CA PRO A 276 22.18 -32.79 0.60
C PRO A 276 20.80 -32.29 1.08
N ASP A 277 20.64 -32.09 2.39
CA ASP A 277 19.41 -31.58 2.99
C ASP A 277 19.14 -30.14 2.57
N TYR A 278 20.18 -29.29 2.48
CA TYR A 278 20.03 -27.90 2.04
C TYR A 278 19.73 -27.81 0.55
N VAL A 279 20.28 -28.70 -0.27
CA VAL A 279 19.91 -28.80 -1.69
C VAL A 279 18.46 -29.24 -1.86
N GLN A 280 18.03 -30.23 -1.07
CA GLN A 280 16.63 -30.69 -1.10
C GLN A 280 15.67 -29.58 -0.61
N TYR A 281 16.05 -28.78 0.38
CA TYR A 281 15.30 -27.60 0.81
C TYR A 281 15.10 -26.60 -0.33
N CYS A 282 16.16 -26.21 -1.04
CA CYS A 282 16.06 -25.30 -2.20
C CYS A 282 15.15 -25.86 -3.30
N ARG A 283 15.20 -27.17 -3.53
CA ARG A 283 14.32 -27.87 -4.48
C ARG A 283 12.85 -27.74 -4.06
N GLU A 284 12.57 -27.92 -2.76
CA GLU A 284 11.23 -27.80 -2.18
C GLU A 284 10.71 -26.34 -2.27
N ASP A 285 11.57 -25.34 -2.05
CA ASP A 285 11.23 -23.93 -2.23
C ASP A 285 10.90 -23.60 -3.70
N VAL A 286 11.61 -24.17 -4.67
CA VAL A 286 11.28 -24.02 -6.11
C VAL A 286 9.99 -24.75 -6.47
N GLU A 287 9.72 -25.95 -5.91
CA GLU A 287 8.44 -26.63 -6.08
C GLU A 287 7.29 -25.79 -5.55
N ALA A 288 7.41 -25.29 -4.31
CA ALA A 288 6.42 -24.42 -3.68
C ALA A 288 6.19 -23.13 -4.50
N THR A 289 7.28 -22.51 -4.97
CA THR A 289 7.23 -21.32 -5.84
C THR A 289 6.53 -21.63 -7.17
N THR A 290 6.75 -22.80 -7.74
CA THR A 290 6.09 -23.26 -8.99
C THR A 290 4.58 -23.43 -8.77
N ARG A 291 4.17 -24.10 -7.69
CA ARG A 291 2.75 -24.30 -7.35
C ARG A 291 2.07 -22.99 -6.96
N LEU A 292 2.78 -22.12 -6.27
CA LEU A 292 2.28 -20.78 -5.95
C LEU A 292 2.11 -19.93 -7.22
N CYS A 293 3.03 -20.00 -8.17
CA CYS A 293 2.91 -19.36 -9.47
C CYS A 293 1.66 -19.84 -10.23
N GLU A 294 1.40 -21.15 -10.22
CA GLU A 294 0.19 -21.72 -10.80
C GLU A 294 -1.08 -21.18 -10.12
N ALA A 295 -1.15 -21.25 -8.80
CA ALA A 295 -2.32 -20.81 -8.03
C ALA A 295 -2.59 -19.31 -8.16
N THR A 296 -1.57 -18.47 -7.99
CA THR A 296 -1.69 -17.01 -8.08
C THR A 296 -2.02 -16.54 -9.49
N THR A 297 -1.46 -17.16 -10.51
CA THR A 297 -1.75 -16.84 -11.90
C THR A 297 -3.18 -17.25 -12.27
N ARG A 298 -3.64 -18.42 -11.82
CA ARG A 298 -5.02 -18.87 -12.00
C ARG A 298 -6.00 -17.89 -11.36
N GLU A 299 -5.69 -17.43 -10.17
CA GLU A 299 -6.52 -16.44 -9.48
C GLU A 299 -6.55 -15.12 -10.23
N PHE A 300 -5.39 -14.63 -10.66
CA PHE A 300 -5.28 -13.40 -11.44
C PHE A 300 -6.08 -13.46 -12.76
N LEU A 301 -6.14 -14.61 -13.41
CA LEU A 301 -6.89 -14.80 -14.67
C LEU A 301 -8.40 -14.74 -14.52
N LYS A 302 -8.94 -14.84 -13.30
CA LYS A 302 -10.38 -14.62 -13.04
C LYS A 302 -10.76 -13.14 -13.25
N HIS A 303 -9.79 -12.22 -13.28
CA HIS A 303 -10.05 -10.81 -13.58
C HIS A 303 -10.05 -10.59 -15.10
N PRO A 304 -11.17 -10.26 -15.74
CA PRO A 304 -11.27 -10.05 -17.21
C PRO A 304 -10.74 -8.67 -17.61
N ILE A 305 -9.50 -8.38 -17.25
CA ILE A 305 -8.85 -7.10 -17.46
C ILE A 305 -7.66 -7.23 -18.42
N SER A 306 -7.39 -6.18 -19.18
CA SER A 306 -6.24 -6.12 -20.09
C SER A 306 -4.96 -5.73 -19.35
N LEU A 307 -4.56 -6.56 -18.36
CA LEU A 307 -3.37 -6.41 -17.55
C LEU A 307 -2.59 -7.73 -17.53
N SER A 308 -1.27 -7.69 -17.66
CA SER A 308 -0.42 -8.87 -17.45
C SER A 308 -0.18 -9.08 -15.95
N ALA A 309 -0.12 -10.34 -15.49
CA ALA A 309 0.28 -10.69 -14.13
C ALA A 309 1.65 -10.12 -13.74
N THR A 310 2.58 -10.01 -14.71
CA THR A 310 3.91 -9.39 -14.51
C THR A 310 3.86 -7.87 -14.25
N ARG A 311 2.69 -7.24 -14.44
CA ARG A 311 2.44 -5.80 -14.22
C ARG A 311 1.41 -5.53 -13.11
N ALA A 312 0.92 -6.56 -12.47
CA ALA A 312 0.04 -6.43 -11.32
C ALA A 312 0.87 -6.11 -10.05
N PHE A 313 1.17 -4.83 -9.83
CA PHE A 313 2.03 -4.40 -8.73
C PHE A 313 1.29 -4.15 -7.42
N SER A 314 -0.02 -3.98 -7.46
CA SER A 314 -0.84 -3.71 -6.27
C SER A 314 -2.33 -3.93 -6.58
N PRO A 315 -3.18 -4.05 -5.55
CA PRO A 315 -4.63 -4.09 -5.73
C PRO A 315 -5.15 -2.91 -6.57
N ALA A 316 -4.59 -1.71 -6.36
CA ALA A 316 -4.94 -0.52 -7.13
C ALA A 316 -4.64 -0.66 -8.64
N THR A 317 -3.63 -1.46 -9.02
CA THR A 317 -3.35 -1.74 -10.43
C THR A 317 -4.44 -2.62 -11.04
N ILE A 318 -4.93 -3.61 -10.30
CA ILE A 318 -6.07 -4.47 -10.71
C ILE A 318 -7.35 -3.62 -10.81
N GLY A 319 -7.65 -2.80 -9.80
CA GLY A 319 -8.79 -1.90 -9.80
C GLY A 319 -8.81 -0.94 -11.01
N LYS A 320 -7.67 -0.29 -11.30
CA LYS A 320 -7.52 0.51 -12.53
C LYS A 320 -7.72 -0.31 -13.81
N GLY A 321 -7.36 -1.59 -13.77
CA GLY A 321 -7.63 -2.54 -14.86
C GLY A 321 -9.13 -2.69 -15.14
N TYR A 322 -9.96 -2.80 -14.10
CA TYR A 322 -11.42 -2.86 -14.24
C TYR A 322 -11.99 -1.54 -14.80
N LEU A 323 -11.58 -0.38 -14.27
CA LEU A 323 -12.03 0.91 -14.80
C LEU A 323 -11.72 1.05 -16.30
N LYS A 324 -10.52 0.68 -16.74
CA LYS A 324 -10.14 0.68 -18.15
C LYS A 324 -10.95 -0.35 -18.97
N ALA A 325 -11.18 -1.53 -18.42
CA ALA A 325 -11.99 -2.56 -19.06
C ALA A 325 -13.42 -2.09 -19.31
N MET A 326 -13.98 -1.29 -18.41
CA MET A 326 -15.28 -0.62 -18.57
C MET A 326 -15.26 0.55 -19.57
N GLY A 327 -14.10 0.91 -20.12
CA GLY A 327 -13.98 2.04 -21.03
C GLY A 327 -13.87 3.40 -20.33
N ILE A 328 -13.70 3.41 -19.01
CA ILE A 328 -13.57 4.66 -18.23
C ILE A 328 -12.21 5.31 -18.50
N ARG A 329 -12.27 6.55 -18.99
CA ARG A 329 -11.11 7.38 -19.25
C ARG A 329 -10.80 8.25 -18.02
N PRO A 330 -9.52 8.38 -17.62
CA PRO A 330 -9.13 9.28 -16.53
C PRO A 330 -9.62 10.71 -16.73
N ILE A 331 -10.11 11.36 -15.68
CA ILE A 331 -10.73 12.69 -15.75
C ILE A 331 -9.75 13.73 -16.31
N LEU A 332 -8.49 13.76 -15.82
CA LEU A 332 -7.47 14.70 -16.31
C LEU A 332 -7.01 14.43 -17.76
N ARG A 333 -7.33 13.27 -18.35
CA ARG A 333 -7.06 12.97 -19.76
C ARG A 333 -8.19 13.33 -20.70
N ARG A 334 -9.39 13.58 -20.20
CA ARG A 334 -10.55 13.93 -21.02
C ARG A 334 -10.96 15.40 -20.89
N GLN A 335 -10.44 16.08 -19.84
CA GLN A 335 -10.75 17.49 -19.60
C GLN A 335 -9.57 18.18 -18.91
N ARG A 336 -9.28 19.41 -19.36
CA ARG A 336 -8.30 20.28 -18.70
C ARG A 336 -8.96 21.03 -17.55
N PHE A 337 -8.22 21.17 -16.43
CA PHE A 337 -8.63 21.95 -15.27
C PHE A 337 -7.57 22.97 -14.93
N ASP A 338 -8.00 24.05 -14.30
CA ASP A 338 -7.08 25.03 -13.73
C ASP A 338 -6.16 24.32 -12.68
N PRO A 339 -4.83 24.39 -12.83
CA PRO A 339 -3.90 23.80 -11.86
C PRO A 339 -4.10 24.34 -10.44
N ARG A 340 -4.61 25.57 -10.27
CA ARG A 340 -4.94 26.15 -8.96
C ARG A 340 -6.05 25.34 -8.27
N LEU A 341 -7.06 24.91 -8.99
CA LEU A 341 -8.12 24.02 -8.45
C LEU A 341 -7.52 22.73 -7.91
N MET A 342 -6.58 22.13 -8.65
CA MET A 342 -5.88 20.93 -8.20
C MET A 342 -5.07 21.20 -6.92
N GLY A 343 -4.40 22.37 -6.85
CA GLY A 343 -3.65 22.83 -5.68
C GLY A 343 -4.53 23.05 -4.45
N TRP A 344 -5.66 23.72 -4.60
CA TRP A 344 -6.63 23.94 -3.53
C TRP A 344 -7.24 22.61 -3.04
N ALA A 345 -7.61 21.73 -3.97
CA ALA A 345 -8.11 20.40 -3.63
C ALA A 345 -7.04 19.54 -2.91
N MET A 346 -5.77 19.57 -3.37
CA MET A 346 -4.68 18.90 -2.67
C MET A 346 -4.43 19.47 -1.27
N SER A 347 -4.58 20.79 -1.07
CA SER A 347 -4.45 21.40 0.25
C SER A 347 -5.57 21.01 1.20
N SER A 348 -6.78 20.69 0.69
CA SER A 348 -7.93 20.18 1.45
C SER A 348 -7.91 18.64 1.63
N TYR A 349 -6.96 17.93 1.02
CA TYR A 349 -6.82 16.48 1.13
C TYR A 349 -6.00 16.09 2.35
N TYR A 350 -6.64 15.69 3.44
CA TYR A 350 -5.99 15.29 4.69
C TYR A 350 -5.80 13.77 4.84
N GLY A 351 -6.70 12.96 4.33
CA GLY A 351 -6.75 11.50 4.52
C GLY A 351 -7.75 11.09 5.63
N GLY A 352 -7.68 9.84 6.09
CA GLY A 352 -8.55 9.31 7.13
C GLY A 352 -8.28 9.95 8.49
N ARG A 353 -9.33 10.05 9.34
CA ARG A 353 -9.23 10.51 10.73
C ARG A 353 -8.68 9.37 11.59
N ALA A 354 -7.60 9.62 12.33
CA ALA A 354 -7.03 8.67 13.29
C ALA A 354 -6.53 9.41 14.53
N GLU A 355 -7.23 9.25 15.63
CA GLU A 355 -6.92 9.93 16.90
C GLU A 355 -7.20 9.06 18.12
N CYS A 356 -6.50 9.31 19.22
CA CYS A 356 -6.68 8.63 20.49
C CYS A 356 -7.01 9.70 21.54
N ARG A 357 -8.24 9.68 22.01
CA ARG A 357 -8.78 10.66 22.96
C ARG A 357 -8.44 10.31 24.39
N ILE A 358 -8.61 9.03 24.77
CA ILE A 358 -8.27 8.52 26.11
C ILE A 358 -6.96 7.77 26.02
N ARG A 359 -5.96 8.25 26.76
CA ARG A 359 -4.61 7.72 26.70
C ARG A 359 -4.15 7.21 28.05
N ARG A 360 -3.47 6.05 28.05
CA ARG A 360 -2.85 5.43 29.23
C ARG A 360 -3.84 5.16 30.37
N THR A 361 -5.10 5.01 30.06
CA THR A 361 -6.16 4.65 30.99
C THR A 361 -7.00 3.56 30.36
N PRO A 362 -7.14 2.40 31.02
CA PRO A 362 -8.01 1.33 30.52
C PRO A 362 -9.48 1.73 30.68
N VAL A 363 -10.25 1.65 29.62
CA VAL A 363 -11.69 1.94 29.65
C VAL A 363 -12.46 0.85 28.90
N PRO A 364 -13.69 0.51 29.34
CA PRO A 364 -14.55 -0.42 28.62
C PRO A 364 -15.10 0.26 27.38
N VAL A 365 -15.16 -0.49 26.26
CA VAL A 365 -15.59 0.06 24.97
C VAL A 365 -16.53 -0.90 24.22
N ALA A 366 -17.36 -0.33 23.33
CA ALA A 366 -17.95 -0.99 22.20
C ALA A 366 -17.17 -0.53 20.95
N TYR A 367 -16.53 -1.48 20.25
CA TYR A 367 -15.73 -1.18 19.07
C TYR A 367 -16.59 -1.37 17.83
N CYS A 368 -16.85 -0.28 17.11
CA CYS A 368 -17.69 -0.22 15.93
C CYS A 368 -16.87 0.15 14.70
N ASP A 369 -17.19 -0.47 13.55
CA ASP A 369 -16.60 -0.18 12.25
C ASP A 369 -17.67 0.12 11.19
N PHE A 370 -17.35 1.00 10.23
CA PHE A 370 -18.23 1.28 9.11
C PHE A 370 -18.01 0.29 7.98
N LEU A 371 -19.06 -0.41 7.59
CA LEU A 371 -19.06 -1.35 6.48
C LEU A 371 -18.49 -0.70 5.20
N SER A 372 -17.30 -1.12 4.79
CA SER A 372 -16.65 -0.64 3.57
C SER A 372 -16.71 0.90 3.42
N MET A 373 -16.27 1.66 4.42
CA MET A 373 -16.49 3.11 4.54
C MET A 373 -16.22 3.90 3.25
N TYR A 374 -15.07 3.70 2.59
CA TYR A 374 -14.78 4.47 1.38
C TYR A 374 -15.70 4.14 0.19
N PRO A 375 -15.98 2.86 -0.15
CA PRO A 375 -17.03 2.50 -1.11
C PRO A 375 -18.40 3.08 -0.75
N THR A 376 -18.77 3.03 0.53
CA THR A 376 -20.02 3.61 1.05
C THR A 376 -20.10 5.11 0.79
N VAL A 377 -19.05 5.87 1.13
CA VAL A 377 -18.97 7.32 0.86
C VAL A 377 -19.01 7.61 -0.64
N CYS A 378 -18.30 6.81 -1.47
CA CYS A 378 -18.35 6.96 -2.92
C CYS A 378 -19.78 6.81 -3.46
N SER A 379 -20.54 5.84 -2.94
CA SER A 379 -21.92 5.60 -3.36
C SER A 379 -22.88 6.67 -2.81
N LEU A 380 -22.75 7.08 -1.55
CA LEU A 380 -23.56 8.15 -0.94
C LEU A 380 -23.39 9.50 -1.67
N MET A 381 -22.15 9.83 -2.03
CA MET A 381 -21.84 11.05 -2.76
C MET A 381 -22.04 10.91 -4.28
N GLU A 382 -22.53 9.78 -4.79
CA GLU A 382 -22.69 9.52 -6.22
C GLU A 382 -21.41 9.76 -7.04
N LEU A 383 -20.22 9.46 -6.47
CA LEU A 383 -18.94 9.75 -7.14
C LEU A 383 -18.72 8.92 -8.40
N TRP A 384 -19.44 7.80 -8.55
CA TRP A 384 -19.42 7.01 -9.78
C TRP A 384 -19.79 7.82 -11.01
N ARG A 385 -20.75 8.75 -10.91
CA ARG A 385 -21.17 9.63 -11.99
C ARG A 385 -20.01 10.46 -12.55
N PHE A 386 -19.06 10.89 -11.71
CA PHE A 386 -17.87 11.61 -12.16
C PHE A 386 -16.97 10.78 -13.07
N LEU A 387 -16.97 9.46 -12.93
CA LEU A 387 -16.13 8.56 -13.70
C LEU A 387 -16.74 8.23 -15.06
N ILE A 388 -18.06 8.17 -15.16
CA ILE A 388 -18.80 7.76 -16.36
C ILE A 388 -19.33 8.93 -17.20
N THR A 389 -19.28 10.16 -16.70
CA THR A 389 -19.69 11.36 -17.44
C THR A 389 -18.64 11.76 -18.48
N ASP A 390 -19.02 12.51 -19.51
CA ASP A 390 -18.09 13.05 -20.51
C ASP A 390 -17.24 14.21 -19.95
N ARG A 391 -17.82 15.03 -19.06
CA ARG A 391 -17.12 16.17 -18.43
C ARG A 391 -17.58 16.42 -17.00
N VAL A 392 -16.77 17.14 -16.27
CA VAL A 392 -17.03 17.65 -14.92
C VAL A 392 -17.23 19.16 -14.99
N GLU A 393 -18.36 19.64 -14.51
CA GLU A 393 -18.66 21.07 -14.40
C GLU A 393 -18.07 21.62 -13.10
N VAL A 394 -17.49 22.83 -13.17
CA VAL A 394 -16.84 23.51 -12.05
C VAL A 394 -17.47 24.87 -11.87
N GLU A 395 -18.13 25.05 -10.74
CA GLU A 395 -18.72 26.32 -10.31
C GLU A 395 -17.75 27.01 -9.35
N TYR A 396 -17.07 28.06 -9.84
CA TYR A 396 -16.06 28.80 -9.05
C TYR A 396 -16.63 29.82 -8.08
N ASP A 397 -17.90 30.14 -8.16
CA ASP A 397 -18.57 31.13 -7.28
C ASP A 397 -19.78 30.51 -6.57
N ALA A 398 -19.56 29.44 -5.83
CA ALA A 398 -20.58 28.73 -5.05
C ALA A 398 -20.65 29.21 -3.58
N SER A 399 -20.06 30.37 -3.26
CA SER A 399 -19.84 30.78 -1.86
C SER A 399 -21.16 31.02 -1.10
N HIS A 400 -22.15 31.61 -1.76
CA HIS A 400 -23.47 31.83 -1.18
C HIS A 400 -24.20 30.52 -0.90
N ASP A 401 -24.29 29.66 -1.89
CA ASP A 401 -25.01 28.38 -1.81
C ASP A 401 -24.39 27.44 -0.76
N VAL A 402 -23.05 27.40 -0.70
CA VAL A 402 -22.32 26.61 0.31
C VAL A 402 -22.52 27.19 1.70
N GLN A 403 -22.55 28.53 1.87
CA GLN A 403 -22.82 29.15 3.17
C GLN A 403 -24.26 28.85 3.64
N GLU A 404 -25.25 28.87 2.74
CA GLU A 404 -26.64 28.49 3.06
C GLU A 404 -26.75 26.98 3.37
N LEU A 405 -26.05 26.13 2.62
CA LEU A 405 -25.99 24.70 2.92
C LEU A 405 -25.47 24.48 4.34
N LEU A 406 -24.31 25.07 4.68
CA LEU A 406 -23.70 24.91 6.00
C LEU A 406 -24.59 25.46 7.12
N ALA A 407 -25.31 26.56 6.87
CA ALA A 407 -26.24 27.09 7.87
C ALA A 407 -27.38 26.11 8.21
N ARG A 408 -27.78 25.28 7.24
CA ARG A 408 -28.87 24.29 7.38
C ARG A 408 -28.41 22.91 7.87
N VAL A 409 -27.10 22.66 7.92
CA VAL A 409 -26.56 21.37 8.38
C VAL A 409 -26.98 21.11 9.84
N ASP A 410 -27.61 19.98 10.06
CA ASP A 410 -27.93 19.40 11.36
C ASP A 410 -27.83 17.86 11.28
N VAL A 411 -28.08 17.19 12.40
CA VAL A 411 -27.95 15.72 12.48
C VAL A 411 -28.92 15.02 11.54
N ASP A 412 -30.19 15.47 11.47
CA ASP A 412 -31.23 14.79 10.69
C ASP A 412 -30.99 14.95 9.18
N ARG A 413 -30.52 16.11 8.74
CA ARG A 413 -30.12 16.32 7.34
C ARG A 413 -28.90 15.49 6.95
N CYS A 414 -27.95 15.29 7.85
CA CYS A 414 -26.82 14.42 7.57
C CYS A 414 -27.21 12.94 7.46
N PHE A 415 -28.39 12.54 7.98
CA PHE A 415 -28.98 11.22 7.76
C PHE A 415 -29.86 11.12 6.53
N ASP A 416 -30.03 12.18 5.76
CA ASP A 416 -30.69 12.14 4.46
C ASP A 416 -29.64 11.87 3.35
N PRO A 417 -29.64 10.68 2.69
CA PRO A 417 -28.72 10.38 1.59
C PRO A 417 -28.76 11.39 0.45
N ALA A 418 -29.91 12.05 0.22
CA ALA A 418 -30.07 13.02 -0.86
C ALA A 418 -29.24 14.31 -0.68
N GLU A 419 -28.81 14.60 0.55
CA GLU A 419 -27.96 15.78 0.84
C GLU A 419 -26.47 15.55 0.52
N TRP A 420 -26.01 14.28 0.45
CA TRP A 420 -24.60 13.93 0.30
C TRP A 420 -23.96 14.35 -1.04
N PRO A 421 -24.61 14.23 -2.20
CA PRO A 421 -24.06 14.75 -3.46
C PRO A 421 -23.80 16.26 -3.43
N GLY A 422 -24.58 17.02 -2.63
CA GLY A 422 -24.40 18.45 -2.44
C GLY A 422 -23.12 18.86 -1.70
N LEU A 423 -22.43 17.90 -1.05
CA LEU A 423 -21.20 18.12 -0.28
C LEU A 423 -19.91 18.01 -1.14
N ILE A 424 -20.04 17.78 -2.45
CA ILE A 424 -18.88 17.64 -3.34
C ILE A 424 -18.35 19.01 -3.74
N GLY A 425 -17.21 19.36 -3.16
CA GLY A 425 -16.54 20.64 -3.42
C GLY A 425 -15.58 20.99 -2.29
N ILE A 426 -15.01 22.17 -2.43
CA ILE A 426 -14.04 22.73 -1.46
C ILE A 426 -14.43 24.18 -1.15
N ALA A 427 -14.17 24.59 0.07
CA ALA A 427 -14.37 25.98 0.45
C ALA A 427 -13.18 26.51 1.27
N GLU A 428 -12.91 27.80 1.05
CA GLU A 428 -11.91 28.55 1.79
C GLU A 428 -12.58 29.28 2.95
N ILE A 429 -12.04 29.05 4.14
CA ILE A 429 -12.41 29.74 5.36
C ILE A 429 -11.18 30.33 6.03
N ILE A 430 -11.38 31.29 6.93
CA ILE A 430 -10.41 31.63 7.98
C ILE A 430 -10.93 30.96 9.25
N PRO A 431 -10.29 29.87 9.71
CA PRO A 431 -10.73 29.17 10.91
C PRO A 431 -10.78 30.06 12.14
N ASP A 432 -11.94 30.10 12.81
CA ASP A 432 -12.24 30.86 14.01
C ASP A 432 -13.00 29.96 14.99
N GLU A 433 -12.25 29.20 15.79
CA GLU A 433 -12.76 28.15 16.67
C GLU A 433 -13.49 27.01 15.93
N ASP A 434 -13.22 26.88 14.65
CA ASP A 434 -13.78 25.79 13.83
C ASP A 434 -13.05 24.47 14.10
N VAL A 435 -13.81 23.38 14.21
CA VAL A 435 -13.27 22.01 14.38
C VAL A 435 -13.06 21.39 13.01
N VAL A 436 -11.82 21.40 12.56
CA VAL A 436 -11.45 21.00 11.19
C VAL A 436 -10.31 19.99 11.20
N PRO A 437 -10.08 19.24 10.09
CA PRO A 437 -8.97 18.31 10.02
C PRO A 437 -7.62 19.04 10.11
N VAL A 438 -6.78 18.55 11.02
CA VAL A 438 -5.42 19.03 11.22
C VAL A 438 -4.45 17.88 11.13
N ARG A 439 -3.38 18.07 10.36
CA ARG A 439 -2.25 17.16 10.30
C ARG A 439 -1.16 17.66 11.22
N ALA A 440 -0.89 16.94 12.29
CA ALA A 440 0.07 17.34 13.31
C ALA A 440 0.95 16.19 13.76
N ARG A 441 2.11 16.52 14.31
CA ARG A 441 2.95 15.61 15.09
C ARG A 441 2.79 15.94 16.56
N TYR A 442 2.46 14.93 17.36
CA TYR A 442 2.29 15.10 18.79
C TYR A 442 3.48 14.54 19.55
N GLY A 443 4.05 15.35 20.45
CA GLY A 443 5.20 14.97 21.24
C GLY A 443 6.46 14.73 20.39
N HIS A 444 7.20 13.67 20.72
CA HIS A 444 8.45 13.30 20.02
C HIS A 444 8.24 12.28 18.89
N THR A 445 7.01 12.02 18.51
CA THR A 445 6.72 11.05 17.44
C THR A 445 7.07 11.64 16.07
N LEU A 446 7.67 10.83 15.20
CA LEU A 446 7.92 11.22 13.79
C LEU A 446 6.67 11.04 12.92
N ALA A 447 5.68 10.30 13.40
CA ALA A 447 4.46 10.00 12.66
C ALA A 447 3.50 11.22 12.65
N TRP A 448 2.95 11.49 11.48
CA TRP A 448 1.88 12.47 11.31
C TRP A 448 0.54 11.85 11.72
N GLN A 449 -0.27 12.59 12.46
CA GLN A 449 -1.62 12.20 12.84
C GLN A 449 -2.61 13.18 12.23
N ILE A 450 -3.78 12.66 11.87
CA ILE A 450 -4.87 13.45 11.29
C ILE A 450 -6.05 13.34 12.26
N GLY A 451 -6.36 14.43 12.92
CA GLY A 451 -7.50 14.53 13.84
C GLY A 451 -8.35 15.75 13.54
N LEU A 452 -9.56 15.79 14.07
CA LEU A 452 -10.39 16.98 14.09
C LEU A 452 -10.03 17.81 15.33
N ASN A 453 -9.55 19.03 15.11
CA ASN A 453 -9.11 19.90 16.19
C ASN A 453 -9.67 21.31 16.02
N THR A 454 -9.90 22.00 17.12
CA THR A 454 -10.21 23.42 17.10
C THR A 454 -9.03 24.20 16.53
N LEU A 455 -9.28 24.98 15.49
CA LEU A 455 -8.27 25.77 14.81
C LEU A 455 -8.65 27.25 14.80
N ASN A 456 -7.67 28.08 15.15
CA ASN A 456 -7.71 29.53 15.02
C ASN A 456 -6.50 29.99 14.21
N THR A 457 -6.73 30.77 13.16
CA THR A 457 -5.66 31.36 12.34
C THR A 457 -6.18 32.59 11.61
N ASP A 458 -5.27 33.52 11.32
CA ASP A 458 -5.57 34.70 10.50
C ASP A 458 -5.42 34.43 8.99
N GLU A 459 -4.95 33.21 8.62
CA GLU A 459 -4.69 32.82 7.23
C GLU A 459 -5.83 31.97 6.66
N PRO A 460 -6.23 32.21 5.41
CA PRO A 460 -7.25 31.41 4.75
C PRO A 460 -6.75 29.99 4.48
N MET A 461 -7.63 29.02 4.63
CA MET A 461 -7.37 27.60 4.40
C MET A 461 -8.53 26.95 3.64
N TRP A 462 -8.19 25.98 2.82
CA TRP A 462 -9.15 25.18 2.04
C TRP A 462 -9.50 23.88 2.76
N PHE A 463 -10.80 23.58 2.83
CA PHE A 463 -11.35 22.34 3.35
C PHE A 463 -12.41 21.81 2.40
N THR A 464 -12.76 20.51 2.51
CA THR A 464 -13.93 20.00 1.80
C THR A 464 -15.21 20.54 2.44
N ILE A 465 -16.29 20.65 1.65
CA ILE A 465 -17.60 21.09 2.20
C ILE A 465 -18.06 20.09 3.27
N ALA A 466 -17.76 18.79 3.10
CA ALA A 466 -18.05 17.76 4.12
C ALA A 466 -17.32 18.01 5.44
N ASP A 467 -16.04 18.46 5.41
CA ASP A 467 -15.32 18.85 6.64
C ASP A 467 -15.96 20.03 7.34
N LEU A 468 -16.45 21.01 6.58
CA LEU A 468 -17.14 22.18 7.15
C LEU A 468 -18.52 21.81 7.71
N ALA A 469 -19.21 20.85 7.08
CA ALA A 469 -20.43 20.26 7.64
C ALA A 469 -20.15 19.53 8.97
N ALA A 470 -19.06 18.75 9.02
CA ALA A 470 -18.61 18.12 10.27
C ALA A 470 -18.28 19.15 11.37
N SER A 471 -17.61 20.25 11.01
CA SER A 471 -17.36 21.36 11.94
C SER A 471 -18.65 21.95 12.50
N LYS A 472 -19.64 22.21 11.63
CA LYS A 472 -20.97 22.71 12.06
C LYS A 472 -21.68 21.75 13.01
N LEU A 473 -21.62 20.42 12.73
CA LEU A 473 -22.20 19.40 13.60
C LEU A 473 -21.57 19.41 15.00
N LEU A 474 -20.25 19.50 15.07
CA LEU A 474 -19.51 19.37 16.34
C LEU A 474 -19.53 20.67 17.16
N THR A 475 -19.51 21.84 16.50
CA THR A 475 -19.47 23.14 17.20
C THR A 475 -20.83 23.83 17.36
N GLY A 476 -21.80 23.45 16.54
CA GLY A 476 -23.08 24.19 16.42
C GLY A 476 -22.98 25.48 15.59
N LYS A 477 -21.76 25.95 15.23
CA LYS A 477 -21.47 27.18 14.48
C LYS A 477 -21.13 26.83 13.03
N ALA A 478 -21.81 27.43 12.06
CA ALA A 478 -21.44 27.27 10.65
C ALA A 478 -20.14 28.04 10.37
N PRO A 479 -19.11 27.38 9.80
CA PRO A 479 -17.89 28.08 9.38
C PRO A 479 -18.22 29.19 8.36
N ARG A 480 -17.47 30.28 8.41
CA ARG A 480 -17.69 31.43 7.52
C ARG A 480 -16.96 31.23 6.20
N VAL A 481 -17.70 30.97 5.14
CA VAL A 481 -17.17 30.76 3.77
C VAL A 481 -16.70 32.08 3.17
N ARG A 482 -15.46 32.10 2.66
CA ARG A 482 -14.91 33.19 1.86
C ARG A 482 -15.09 32.94 0.38
N ARG A 483 -14.69 31.75 -0.09
CA ARG A 483 -14.82 31.27 -1.45
C ARG A 483 -15.25 29.81 -1.40
N ALA A 484 -16.04 29.37 -2.35
CA ALA A 484 -16.34 27.96 -2.49
C ALA A 484 -16.41 27.58 -3.97
N ILE A 485 -16.01 26.35 -4.23
CA ILE A 485 -16.00 25.73 -5.54
C ILE A 485 -16.77 24.42 -5.43
N ARG A 486 -17.78 24.23 -6.26
CA ARG A 486 -18.54 22.98 -6.38
C ARG A 486 -18.18 22.28 -7.68
N LEU A 487 -18.24 20.98 -7.63
CA LEU A 487 -18.05 20.14 -8.81
C LEU A 487 -19.28 19.26 -9.00
N THR A 488 -19.77 19.19 -10.22
CA THR A 488 -20.91 18.36 -10.60
C THR A 488 -20.57 17.56 -11.87
N PRO A 489 -20.97 16.28 -11.96
CA PRO A 489 -20.85 15.55 -13.21
C PRO A 489 -21.88 16.09 -14.20
N SER A 490 -21.53 16.21 -15.49
CA SER A 490 -22.52 16.54 -16.51
C SER A 490 -23.55 15.41 -16.66
N ASP A 491 -24.72 15.73 -17.24
CA ASP A 491 -25.77 14.74 -17.50
C ASP A 491 -25.43 13.82 -18.69
N GLN A 492 -24.41 14.17 -19.47
CA GLN A 492 -24.01 13.41 -20.65
C GLN A 492 -23.05 12.29 -20.27
N ILE A 493 -23.46 11.05 -20.56
CA ILE A 493 -22.64 9.85 -20.36
C ILE A 493 -21.53 9.78 -21.41
N ALA A 494 -20.32 9.45 -20.98
CA ALA A 494 -19.16 9.30 -21.85
C ALA A 494 -19.35 8.15 -22.85
N HIS A 495 -18.82 8.34 -24.05
CA HIS A 495 -18.85 7.29 -25.08
C HIS A 495 -17.86 6.17 -24.79
N GLY A 496 -18.16 4.97 -25.30
CA GLY A 496 -17.26 3.81 -25.24
C GLY A 496 -17.29 3.02 -23.93
N LEU A 497 -18.24 3.33 -23.04
CA LEU A 497 -18.48 2.51 -21.86
C LEU A 497 -19.04 1.13 -22.26
N ARG A 498 -18.67 0.11 -21.49
CA ARG A 498 -19.07 -1.27 -21.72
C ARG A 498 -19.16 -2.06 -20.42
N ALA A 499 -20.04 -3.04 -20.40
CA ALA A 499 -20.15 -3.97 -19.29
C ALA A 499 -18.88 -4.82 -19.14
N VAL A 500 -18.53 -5.16 -17.90
CA VAL A 500 -17.40 -6.03 -17.53
C VAL A 500 -17.85 -7.02 -16.47
N ASP A 501 -17.42 -8.27 -16.62
CA ASP A 501 -17.75 -9.31 -15.65
C ASP A 501 -16.80 -9.23 -14.44
N LEU A 502 -17.34 -9.02 -13.26
CA LEU A 502 -16.58 -8.99 -12.01
C LEU A 502 -16.16 -10.43 -11.65
N LEU A 503 -14.86 -10.67 -11.53
CA LEU A 503 -14.28 -12.02 -11.34
C LEU A 503 -14.78 -13.07 -12.36
N GLY A 504 -15.20 -12.63 -13.54
CA GLY A 504 -15.76 -13.51 -14.57
C GLY A 504 -17.16 -14.09 -14.25
N THR A 505 -17.86 -13.58 -13.25
CA THR A 505 -19.16 -14.10 -12.79
C THR A 505 -20.31 -13.14 -12.98
N THR A 506 -20.21 -11.94 -12.44
CA THR A 506 -21.31 -10.96 -12.40
C THR A 506 -21.04 -9.78 -13.31
N SER A 507 -21.90 -9.58 -14.31
CA SER A 507 -21.77 -8.48 -15.27
C SER A 507 -22.15 -7.14 -14.66
N ILE A 508 -21.28 -6.16 -14.78
CA ILE A 508 -21.49 -4.78 -14.32
C ILE A 508 -21.47 -3.85 -15.53
N ASP A 509 -22.63 -3.31 -15.84
CA ASP A 509 -22.74 -2.21 -16.82
C ASP A 509 -22.56 -0.88 -16.08
N PRO A 510 -21.47 -0.12 -16.36
CA PRO A 510 -21.15 1.11 -15.67
C PRO A 510 -22.19 2.23 -15.83
N THR A 511 -23.05 2.15 -16.85
CA THR A 511 -24.10 3.15 -17.12
C THR A 511 -25.34 2.98 -16.25
N SER A 512 -25.56 1.77 -15.73
CA SER A 512 -26.76 1.42 -14.96
C SER A 512 -26.47 0.98 -13.53
N ARG A 513 -25.23 0.61 -13.22
CA ARG A 513 -24.83 0.09 -11.90
C ARG A 513 -23.57 0.77 -11.39
N ASP A 514 -23.64 1.33 -10.19
CA ASP A 514 -22.48 1.88 -9.48
C ASP A 514 -21.51 0.75 -9.12
N PHE A 515 -20.27 0.85 -9.59
CA PHE A 515 -19.25 -0.17 -9.35
C PHE A 515 -18.86 -0.28 -7.88
N PHE A 516 -18.77 0.82 -7.14
CA PHE A 516 -18.42 0.79 -5.72
C PHE A 516 -19.46 0.00 -4.92
N ARG A 517 -20.73 0.26 -5.20
CA ARG A 517 -21.86 -0.48 -4.62
C ARG A 517 -21.85 -1.95 -5.07
N ALA A 518 -21.69 -2.18 -6.36
CA ALA A 518 -21.75 -3.52 -6.95
C ALA A 518 -20.70 -4.48 -6.37
N VAL A 519 -19.47 -4.01 -6.12
CA VAL A 519 -18.40 -4.85 -5.57
C VAL A 519 -18.68 -5.27 -4.13
N VAL A 520 -19.25 -4.39 -3.32
CA VAL A 520 -19.63 -4.71 -1.93
C VAL A 520 -20.82 -5.69 -1.89
N GLU A 521 -21.84 -5.45 -2.73
CA GLU A 521 -22.98 -6.35 -2.86
C GLU A 521 -22.56 -7.74 -3.33
N GLU A 522 -21.71 -7.84 -4.36
CA GLU A 522 -21.22 -9.12 -4.88
C GLU A 522 -20.41 -9.90 -3.84
N ARG A 523 -19.63 -9.20 -3.02
CA ARG A 523 -18.92 -9.83 -1.90
C ARG A 523 -19.91 -10.55 -0.99
N ARG A 524 -21.02 -9.91 -0.61
CA ARG A 524 -22.04 -10.52 0.27
C ARG A 524 -22.81 -11.65 -0.41
N VAL A 525 -23.04 -11.55 -1.72
CA VAL A 525 -23.60 -12.67 -2.50
C VAL A 525 -22.68 -13.89 -2.42
N ILE A 526 -21.38 -13.71 -2.61
CA ILE A 526 -20.40 -14.81 -2.55
C ILE A 526 -20.31 -15.38 -1.13
N GLU A 527 -20.27 -14.55 -0.10
CA GLU A 527 -20.23 -14.99 1.31
C GLU A 527 -21.46 -15.83 1.68
N ALA A 528 -22.61 -15.60 1.05
CA ALA A 528 -23.84 -16.35 1.26
C ALA A 528 -23.97 -17.65 0.42
N GLN A 529 -23.06 -17.89 -0.54
CA GLN A 529 -23.10 -19.10 -1.39
C GLN A 529 -22.64 -20.32 -0.63
N SER A 530 -23.58 -21.18 -0.25
CA SER A 530 -23.30 -22.44 0.47
C SER A 530 -22.83 -23.60 -0.42
N ASP A 531 -22.95 -23.47 -1.73
CA ASP A 531 -22.54 -24.44 -2.75
C ASP A 531 -21.05 -24.35 -3.10
N LEU A 532 -20.41 -23.22 -2.77
CA LEU A 532 -18.97 -23.05 -2.90
C LEU A 532 -18.22 -23.65 -1.69
N PRO A 533 -17.07 -24.30 -1.91
CA PRO A 533 -16.15 -24.65 -0.84
C PRO A 533 -15.81 -23.43 0.03
N GLU A 534 -15.73 -23.62 1.35
CA GLU A 534 -15.50 -22.53 2.32
C GLU A 534 -14.24 -21.72 1.98
N GLU A 535 -13.12 -22.39 1.69
CA GLU A 535 -11.86 -21.76 1.31
C GLU A 535 -11.99 -20.89 0.05
N GLU A 536 -12.73 -21.35 -0.97
CA GLU A 536 -12.94 -20.60 -2.20
C GLU A 536 -13.87 -19.40 -1.98
N ARG A 537 -14.89 -19.56 -1.16
CA ARG A 537 -15.82 -18.50 -0.78
C ARG A 537 -15.11 -17.37 -0.03
N GLU A 538 -14.34 -17.71 1.01
CA GLU A 538 -13.55 -16.74 1.77
C GLU A 538 -12.52 -16.02 0.89
N TRP A 539 -11.86 -16.75 0.02
CA TRP A 539 -10.89 -16.21 -0.90
C TRP A 539 -11.50 -15.19 -1.86
N ARG A 540 -12.61 -15.54 -2.51
CA ARG A 540 -13.31 -14.64 -3.44
C ARG A 540 -13.83 -13.40 -2.73
N ALA A 541 -14.43 -13.55 -1.57
CA ALA A 541 -14.93 -12.44 -0.76
C ALA A 541 -13.81 -11.48 -0.36
N LYS A 542 -12.64 -12.02 0.03
CA LYS A 542 -11.45 -11.23 0.35
C LYS A 542 -10.93 -10.47 -0.88
N GLY A 543 -10.87 -11.11 -2.04
CA GLY A 543 -10.47 -10.44 -3.29
C GLY A 543 -11.37 -9.25 -3.63
N LEU A 544 -12.68 -9.39 -3.43
CA LEU A 544 -13.65 -8.30 -3.62
C LEU A 544 -13.48 -7.18 -2.59
N LYS A 545 -13.22 -7.50 -1.32
CA LYS A 545 -12.91 -6.47 -0.29
C LYS A 545 -11.68 -5.64 -0.69
N VAL A 546 -10.63 -6.31 -1.14
CA VAL A 546 -9.41 -5.65 -1.61
C VAL A 546 -9.68 -4.79 -2.85
N LEU A 547 -10.49 -5.28 -3.79
CA LEU A 547 -10.87 -4.54 -4.99
C LEU A 547 -11.70 -3.30 -4.66
N ALA A 548 -12.71 -3.42 -3.79
CA ALA A 548 -13.54 -2.31 -3.34
C ALA A 548 -12.69 -1.17 -2.74
N ASN A 549 -11.81 -1.51 -1.80
CA ASN A 549 -10.96 -0.52 -1.15
C ASN A 549 -9.95 0.12 -2.11
N SER A 550 -9.36 -0.66 -3.01
CA SER A 550 -8.33 -0.17 -3.94
C SER A 550 -8.87 0.74 -5.05
N THR A 551 -10.15 0.65 -5.38
CA THR A 551 -10.81 1.47 -6.39
C THR A 551 -11.49 2.72 -5.83
N SER A 552 -11.90 2.69 -4.55
CA SER A 552 -12.61 3.79 -3.89
C SER A 552 -11.69 4.80 -3.22
N TYR A 553 -10.39 4.50 -3.07
CA TYR A 553 -9.44 5.38 -2.39
C TYR A 553 -8.05 5.23 -3.00
N GLY A 554 -7.19 6.20 -2.79
CA GLY A 554 -5.76 6.15 -3.16
C GLY A 554 -5.46 6.42 -4.64
N ILE A 555 -6.16 5.81 -5.57
CA ILE A 555 -5.91 6.00 -7.02
C ILE A 555 -6.15 7.45 -7.47
N TYR A 556 -7.05 8.18 -6.79
CA TYR A 556 -7.38 9.57 -7.08
C TYR A 556 -6.39 10.58 -6.47
N ALA A 557 -5.53 10.14 -5.53
CA ALA A 557 -4.48 10.95 -4.93
C ALA A 557 -3.06 10.44 -5.25
N GLN A 558 -2.93 9.49 -6.15
CA GLN A 558 -1.66 8.86 -6.48
C GLN A 558 -0.73 9.83 -7.18
N MET A 559 0.50 10.01 -6.63
CA MET A 559 1.59 10.70 -7.29
C MET A 559 2.72 9.71 -7.55
N ILE A 560 3.31 9.79 -8.73
CA ILE A 560 4.44 8.95 -9.16
C ILE A 560 5.70 9.75 -8.99
N ARG A 561 6.52 9.36 -8.01
CA ARG A 561 7.79 10.00 -7.72
C ARG A 561 8.88 9.51 -8.68
N HIS A 562 9.68 10.45 -9.18
CA HIS A 562 10.85 10.22 -10.02
C HIS A 562 12.09 10.74 -9.30
N ASP A 563 13.01 9.86 -8.90
CA ASP A 563 14.26 10.25 -8.28
C ASP A 563 15.27 10.55 -9.38
N LEU A 564 15.67 11.82 -9.52
CA LEU A 564 16.59 12.24 -10.55
C LEU A 564 18.04 11.79 -10.22
N PRO A 565 18.85 11.41 -11.22
CA PRO A 565 20.22 10.95 -11.00
C PRO A 565 21.14 12.08 -10.54
N GLY A 566 22.02 11.75 -9.59
CA GLY A 566 23.06 12.65 -9.08
C GLY A 566 22.48 13.90 -8.40
N SER A 567 22.99 15.07 -8.72
CA SER A 567 22.55 16.37 -8.19
C SER A 567 21.56 17.10 -9.11
N ARG A 568 21.01 16.41 -10.10
CA ARG A 568 20.03 17.00 -11.02
C ARG A 568 18.77 17.41 -10.27
N LYS A 569 18.23 18.57 -10.62
CA LYS A 569 16.96 19.10 -10.10
C LYS A 569 16.10 19.55 -11.27
N ASP A 570 14.81 19.23 -11.21
CA ASP A 570 13.82 19.76 -12.15
C ASP A 570 13.07 20.91 -11.50
N LYS A 571 12.73 21.92 -12.31
CA LYS A 571 11.82 22.98 -11.89
C LYS A 571 10.39 22.47 -11.93
N VAL A 572 9.64 22.79 -10.88
CA VAL A 572 8.21 22.49 -10.76
C VAL A 572 7.45 23.76 -10.38
N ALA A 573 6.30 23.96 -11.00
CA ALA A 573 5.33 24.94 -10.54
C ALA A 573 4.47 24.31 -9.44
N VAL A 574 4.46 24.91 -8.26
CA VAL A 574 3.77 24.40 -7.07
C VAL A 574 2.53 25.23 -6.83
N PHE A 575 1.38 24.59 -6.92
CA PHE A 575 0.06 25.12 -6.62
C PHE A 575 -0.38 24.60 -5.24
N GLY A 576 -0.72 25.48 -4.34
CA GLY A 576 -1.10 25.13 -2.97
C GLY A 576 -2.37 25.88 -2.53
N ARG A 577 -2.36 26.34 -1.29
CA ARG A 577 -3.50 27.09 -0.73
C ARG A 577 -3.65 28.50 -1.27
N THR A 578 -2.60 29.11 -1.84
CA THR A 578 -2.60 30.46 -2.40
C THR A 578 -2.94 30.45 -3.88
N ASP A 579 -3.40 31.58 -4.40
CA ASP A 579 -3.76 31.71 -5.81
C ASP A 579 -2.56 31.77 -6.73
N GLU A 580 -1.43 32.30 -6.22
CA GLU A 580 -0.20 32.42 -6.98
C GLU A 580 0.65 31.16 -6.80
N PRO A 581 1.04 30.49 -7.90
CA PRO A 581 2.00 29.40 -7.84
C PRO A 581 3.38 29.94 -7.53
N HIS A 582 4.24 29.08 -6.99
CA HIS A 582 5.66 29.38 -6.83
C HIS A 582 6.51 28.30 -7.49
N GLU A 583 7.61 28.71 -8.08
CA GLU A 583 8.58 27.77 -8.64
C GLU A 583 9.46 27.17 -7.54
N HIS A 584 9.69 25.86 -7.65
CA HIS A 584 10.62 25.15 -6.76
C HIS A 584 11.48 24.17 -7.56
N SER A 585 12.74 23.99 -7.16
CA SER A 585 13.62 23.00 -7.77
C SER A 585 13.71 21.77 -6.88
N VAL A 586 13.31 20.62 -7.40
CA VAL A 586 13.21 19.37 -6.64
C VAL A 586 14.11 18.29 -7.23
N GLU A 587 14.68 17.46 -6.36
CA GLU A 587 15.48 16.28 -6.74
C GLU A 587 14.60 15.07 -7.07
N SER A 588 13.36 15.09 -6.59
CA SER A 588 12.41 14.01 -6.79
C SER A 588 11.05 14.60 -7.19
N PRO A 589 10.90 15.05 -8.47
CA PRO A 589 9.61 15.50 -8.96
C PRO A 589 8.57 14.38 -8.95
N GLU A 590 7.29 14.77 -8.83
CA GLU A 590 6.16 13.86 -8.82
C GLU A 590 5.25 14.17 -10.01
N ASP A 591 4.82 13.13 -10.72
CA ASP A 591 3.80 13.23 -11.76
C ASP A 591 2.48 12.63 -11.28
N PRO A 592 1.32 13.15 -11.70
CA PRO A 592 0.03 12.56 -11.35
C PRO A 592 -0.10 11.14 -11.88
N GLY A 593 -0.58 10.24 -11.05
CA GLY A 593 -0.96 8.88 -11.46
C GLY A 593 -2.12 8.93 -12.45
N GLU A 594 -2.35 7.82 -13.15
CA GLU A 594 -3.29 7.76 -14.28
C GLU A 594 -4.71 8.22 -13.94
N PHE A 595 -5.24 7.83 -12.77
CA PHE A 595 -6.59 8.20 -12.31
C PHE A 595 -6.58 9.32 -11.25
N THR A 596 -5.45 9.98 -11.06
CA THR A 596 -5.35 11.07 -10.08
C THR A 596 -6.32 12.19 -10.43
N PHE A 597 -7.14 12.56 -9.45
CA PHE A 597 -8.05 13.72 -9.49
C PHE A 597 -8.30 14.19 -8.06
N PRO A 598 -7.52 15.15 -7.57
CA PRO A 598 -7.55 15.62 -6.18
C PRO A 598 -8.92 15.96 -5.61
N PRO A 599 -9.85 16.58 -6.37
CA PRO A 599 -11.18 16.87 -5.85
C PRO A 599 -11.94 15.64 -5.36
N LEU A 600 -11.89 14.51 -6.11
CA LEU A 600 -12.52 13.26 -5.67
C LEU A 600 -11.81 12.67 -4.46
N ALA A 601 -10.47 12.67 -4.44
CA ALA A 601 -9.70 12.18 -3.30
C ALA A 601 -10.06 12.93 -2.00
N ALA A 602 -10.19 14.25 -2.09
CA ALA A 602 -10.58 15.10 -0.97
C ALA A 602 -12.03 14.83 -0.54
N ALA A 603 -12.98 14.72 -1.49
CA ALA A 603 -14.38 14.43 -1.20
C ALA A 603 -14.56 13.10 -0.48
N ILE A 604 -13.90 12.02 -0.93
CA ILE A 604 -13.98 10.69 -0.32
C ILE A 604 -13.53 10.75 1.15
N THR A 605 -12.37 11.33 1.41
CA THR A 605 -11.84 11.39 2.78
C THR A 605 -12.58 12.40 3.65
N GLY A 606 -13.12 13.47 3.07
CA GLY A 606 -14.01 14.42 3.74
C GLY A 606 -15.31 13.77 4.18
N GLY A 607 -15.95 13.01 3.29
CA GLY A 607 -17.18 12.26 3.59
C GLY A 607 -16.96 11.21 4.69
N ALA A 608 -15.83 10.49 4.65
CA ALA A 608 -15.48 9.55 5.71
C ALA A 608 -15.30 10.22 7.07
N ARG A 609 -14.66 11.39 7.11
CA ARG A 609 -14.55 12.18 8.35
C ARG A 609 -15.91 12.73 8.84
N LEU A 610 -16.83 13.05 7.90
CA LEU A 610 -18.19 13.45 8.25
C LEU A 610 -18.98 12.31 8.91
N LEU A 611 -18.88 11.07 8.41
CA LEU A 611 -19.48 9.88 9.04
C LEU A 611 -19.00 9.70 10.48
N LEU A 612 -17.68 9.80 10.71
CA LEU A 612 -17.11 9.72 12.06
C LEU A 612 -17.49 10.92 12.95
N ALA A 613 -17.63 12.11 12.38
CA ALA A 613 -18.09 13.28 13.13
C ALA A 613 -19.58 13.17 13.52
N LEU A 614 -20.40 12.59 12.63
CA LEU A 614 -21.80 12.31 12.91
C LEU A 614 -21.94 11.26 14.02
N LEU A 615 -21.11 10.21 14.01
CA LEU A 615 -21.04 9.23 15.09
C LEU A 615 -20.59 9.88 16.42
N GLU A 616 -19.52 10.67 16.41
CA GLU A 616 -19.07 11.41 17.59
C GLU A 616 -20.17 12.33 18.14
N ARG A 617 -20.90 13.01 17.26
CA ARG A 617 -22.01 13.89 17.66
C ARG A 617 -23.11 13.10 18.36
N LEU A 618 -23.56 11.95 17.82
CA LEU A 618 -24.56 11.11 18.47
C LEU A 618 -24.11 10.55 19.81
N VAL A 619 -22.87 10.10 19.90
CA VAL A 619 -22.26 9.62 21.16
C VAL A 619 -22.23 10.74 22.21
N THR A 620 -21.86 11.95 21.80
CA THR A 620 -21.79 13.12 22.69
C THR A 620 -23.20 13.57 23.10
N ASP A 621 -24.17 13.59 22.20
CA ASP A 621 -25.56 13.94 22.51
C ASP A 621 -26.21 12.95 23.47
N ALA A 622 -25.80 11.68 23.46
CA ALA A 622 -26.17 10.66 24.42
C ALA A 622 -25.41 10.78 25.76
N GLY A 623 -24.56 11.81 25.94
CA GLY A 623 -23.74 12.06 27.12
C GLY A 623 -22.50 11.16 27.25
N GLY A 624 -22.13 10.39 26.19
CA GLY A 624 -20.97 9.51 26.16
C GLY A 624 -19.72 10.17 25.59
N THR A 625 -18.69 9.34 25.42
CA THR A 625 -17.42 9.69 24.77
C THR A 625 -16.82 8.47 24.09
N TYR A 626 -15.68 8.62 23.39
CA TYR A 626 -14.96 7.52 22.74
C TYR A 626 -13.50 7.49 23.19
N ALA A 627 -12.87 6.32 23.12
CA ALA A 627 -11.46 6.12 23.46
C ALA A 627 -10.54 6.51 22.31
N PHE A 628 -10.84 6.02 21.12
CA PHE A 628 -10.12 6.35 19.87
C PHE A 628 -11.05 6.23 18.66
N CYS A 629 -10.64 6.80 17.54
CA CYS A 629 -11.14 6.44 16.21
C CYS A 629 -9.96 6.18 15.26
N ASP A 630 -10.17 5.29 14.29
CA ASP A 630 -9.13 4.88 13.33
C ASP A 630 -9.70 4.65 11.94
N THR A 631 -9.69 5.70 11.12
CA THR A 631 -10.06 5.73 9.71
C THR A 631 -11.54 5.47 9.43
N ASP A 632 -12.06 4.33 9.79
CA ASP A 632 -13.41 3.81 9.56
C ASP A 632 -14.09 3.31 10.84
N SER A 633 -13.35 3.27 11.95
CA SER A 633 -13.82 2.71 13.21
C SER A 633 -13.79 3.70 14.39
N MET A 634 -14.61 3.39 15.41
CA MET A 634 -14.63 4.14 16.67
C MET A 634 -14.82 3.20 17.87
N ALA A 635 -13.98 3.35 18.90
CA ALA A 635 -14.14 2.68 20.19
C ALA A 635 -14.95 3.58 21.14
N ILE A 636 -16.25 3.38 21.19
CA ILE A 636 -17.18 4.13 22.04
C ILE A 636 -17.04 3.64 23.48
N VAL A 637 -16.87 4.53 24.44
CA VAL A 637 -16.84 4.12 25.86
C VAL A 637 -18.22 3.63 26.29
N ALA A 638 -18.32 2.32 26.59
CA ALA A 638 -19.60 1.65 26.87
C ALA A 638 -19.42 0.47 27.81
N THR A 639 -20.45 0.21 28.62
CA THR A 639 -20.61 -0.99 29.45
C THR A 639 -21.99 -1.59 29.18
N GLN A 640 -22.27 -2.76 29.72
CA GLN A 640 -23.58 -3.38 29.56
C GLN A 640 -24.73 -2.46 29.99
N THR A 641 -24.57 -1.77 31.11
CA THR A 641 -25.64 -0.95 31.72
C THR A 641 -25.38 0.57 31.69
N GLY A 642 -24.24 0.98 31.09
CA GLY A 642 -23.77 2.36 31.17
C GLY A 642 -23.20 2.72 32.54
N GLY A 643 -23.09 4.04 32.83
CA GLY A 643 -22.63 4.54 34.11
C GLY A 643 -21.31 5.27 34.08
N LEU A 644 -20.74 5.51 35.26
CA LEU A 644 -19.48 6.25 35.42
C LEU A 644 -18.28 5.28 35.42
N VAL A 645 -17.27 5.58 34.63
CA VAL A 645 -16.00 4.85 34.55
C VAL A 645 -14.89 5.75 35.07
N PRO A 646 -14.08 5.31 36.04
CA PRO A 646 -12.92 6.08 36.50
C PRO A 646 -11.98 6.41 35.36
N CYS A 647 -11.67 7.67 35.15
CA CYS A 647 -10.78 8.15 34.11
C CYS A 647 -10.14 9.48 34.52
N PRO A 648 -8.80 9.53 34.71
CA PRO A 648 -8.11 10.77 35.01
C PRO A 648 -8.35 11.82 33.92
N GLY A 649 -8.68 13.04 34.33
CA GLY A 649 -9.07 14.12 33.42
C GLY A 649 -10.54 14.09 32.98
N GLY A 650 -11.34 13.15 33.51
CA GLY A 650 -12.78 13.10 33.28
C GLY A 650 -13.53 14.27 33.90
N SER A 651 -14.62 14.71 33.25
CA SER A 651 -15.43 15.86 33.69
C SER A 651 -16.41 15.50 34.81
N GLU A 652 -16.66 14.23 35.04
CA GLU A 652 -17.56 13.74 36.09
C GLU A 652 -16.77 13.14 37.26
N ARG A 653 -17.47 12.74 38.32
CA ARG A 653 -16.86 12.09 39.48
C ARG A 653 -17.63 10.84 39.89
N THR A 654 -16.94 9.80 40.25
CA THR A 654 -17.52 8.59 40.83
C THR A 654 -18.11 8.91 42.22
N PRO A 655 -18.98 8.04 42.76
CA PRO A 655 -19.42 8.14 44.15
C PRO A 655 -18.25 8.15 45.17
N GLY A 656 -17.11 7.58 44.82
CA GLY A 656 -15.87 7.61 45.61
C GLY A 656 -15.06 8.91 45.49
N GLY A 657 -15.44 9.83 44.59
CA GLY A 657 -14.77 11.10 44.37
C GLY A 657 -13.71 11.12 43.27
N ASP A 658 -13.42 9.99 42.63
CA ASP A 658 -12.47 9.91 41.54
C ASP A 658 -12.98 10.55 40.25
N GLU A 659 -12.09 11.16 39.48
CA GLU A 659 -12.42 11.68 38.15
C GLU A 659 -12.95 10.55 37.24
N ALA A 660 -14.02 10.84 36.50
CA ALA A 660 -14.73 9.85 35.72
C ALA A 660 -15.26 10.40 34.40
N ILE A 661 -15.53 9.52 33.49
CA ILE A 661 -16.27 9.75 32.25
C ILE A 661 -17.52 8.87 32.23
N ARG A 662 -18.50 9.27 31.44
CA ARG A 662 -19.73 8.49 31.27
C ARG A 662 -19.58 7.46 30.17
N ALA A 663 -19.83 6.21 30.51
CA ALA A 663 -20.01 5.12 29.55
C ALA A 663 -21.49 5.04 29.12
N LEU A 664 -21.73 4.82 27.84
CA LEU A 664 -23.05 4.50 27.33
C LEU A 664 -23.43 3.05 27.69
N SER A 665 -24.72 2.74 27.75
CA SER A 665 -25.17 1.35 27.78
C SER A 665 -25.04 0.71 26.38
N TRP A 666 -24.92 -0.59 26.33
CA TRP A 666 -24.96 -1.31 25.04
C TRP A 666 -26.21 -0.99 24.23
N ASP A 667 -27.37 -0.89 24.86
CA ASP A 667 -28.62 -0.53 24.19
C ASP A 667 -28.57 0.87 23.57
N ALA A 668 -27.91 1.82 24.24
CA ALA A 668 -27.72 3.17 23.71
C ALA A 668 -26.77 3.17 22.48
N VAL A 669 -25.71 2.35 22.52
CA VAL A 669 -24.81 2.17 21.37
C VAL A 669 -25.56 1.54 20.19
N ASP A 670 -26.37 0.51 20.46
CA ASP A 670 -27.15 -0.19 19.42
C ASP A 670 -28.23 0.74 18.81
N ALA A 671 -28.84 1.61 19.60
CA ALA A 671 -29.76 2.64 19.10
C ALA A 671 -29.03 3.68 18.19
N ILE A 672 -27.78 4.05 18.53
CA ILE A 672 -26.94 4.91 17.67
C ILE A 672 -26.62 4.19 16.37
N ARG A 673 -26.18 2.93 16.42
CA ARG A 673 -25.85 2.12 15.26
C ARG A 673 -27.03 2.01 14.29
N ALA A 674 -28.21 1.73 14.81
CA ALA A 674 -29.43 1.59 14.01
C ALA A 674 -29.79 2.85 13.21
N ARG A 675 -29.42 4.05 13.66
CA ARG A 675 -29.66 5.27 12.89
C ARG A 675 -28.87 5.33 11.58
N PHE A 676 -27.68 4.71 11.54
CA PHE A 676 -26.83 4.73 10.34
C PHE A 676 -27.40 3.91 9.19
N GLU A 677 -28.38 3.01 9.45
CA GLU A 677 -29.07 2.27 8.39
C GLU A 677 -29.73 3.18 7.35
N ALA A 678 -30.11 4.41 7.73
CA ALA A 678 -30.64 5.40 6.79
C ALA A 678 -29.63 5.81 5.70
N LEU A 679 -28.33 5.67 5.99
CA LEU A 679 -27.23 6.02 5.07
C LEU A 679 -26.68 4.80 4.31
N LYS A 680 -27.23 3.59 4.51
CA LYS A 680 -26.77 2.39 3.82
C LYS A 680 -27.14 2.42 2.34
N PRO A 681 -26.18 2.53 1.40
CA PRO A 681 -26.51 2.67 -0.02
C PRO A 681 -26.77 1.33 -0.71
N TYR A 682 -26.56 0.22 -0.01
CA TYR A 682 -26.62 -1.14 -0.54
C TYR A 682 -28.04 -1.70 -0.54
N ASN A 683 -28.27 -2.70 -1.42
CA ASN A 683 -29.52 -3.43 -1.44
C ASN A 683 -29.70 -4.22 -0.12
N PRO A 684 -30.74 -3.94 0.69
CA PRO A 684 -30.94 -4.59 2.00
C PRO A 684 -31.25 -6.09 1.91
N GLU A 685 -31.68 -6.59 0.75
CA GLU A 685 -31.89 -8.03 0.54
C GLU A 685 -30.55 -8.76 0.35
N ILE A 686 -29.51 -8.07 -0.10
CA ILE A 686 -28.18 -8.62 -0.34
C ILE A 686 -27.26 -8.35 0.86
N VAL A 687 -27.18 -7.11 1.30
CA VAL A 687 -26.31 -6.66 2.40
C VAL A 687 -27.18 -6.53 3.66
N LYS A 688 -27.17 -7.58 4.45
CA LYS A 688 -27.98 -7.65 5.69
C LYS A 688 -27.27 -7.03 6.89
N ASP A 689 -25.97 -6.90 6.82
CA ASP A 689 -25.15 -6.33 7.88
C ASP A 689 -25.50 -4.86 8.10
N ASP A 690 -25.37 -4.38 9.32
CA ASP A 690 -25.58 -2.99 9.67
C ASP A 690 -24.51 -2.10 8.96
N LEU A 691 -24.83 -0.85 8.65
CA LEU A 691 -23.82 0.07 8.12
C LEU A 691 -22.73 0.38 9.14
N LEU A 692 -23.09 0.46 10.42
CA LEU A 692 -22.14 0.59 11.53
C LEU A 692 -22.18 -0.72 12.32
N GLU A 693 -21.23 -1.60 12.08
CA GLU A 693 -21.12 -2.93 12.68
C GLU A 693 -20.42 -2.88 14.05
N LEU A 694 -20.73 -3.86 14.90
CA LEU A 694 -19.88 -4.21 16.04
C LEU A 694 -18.84 -5.23 15.55
N GLU A 695 -17.56 -4.90 15.70
CA GLU A 695 -16.46 -5.78 15.32
C GLU A 695 -16.40 -7.05 16.19
N ASP A 696 -15.84 -8.11 15.62
CA ASP A 696 -15.71 -9.43 16.24
C ASP A 696 -15.03 -9.40 17.61
N GLU A 697 -14.19 -8.41 17.87
CA GLU A 697 -13.51 -8.18 19.15
C GLU A 697 -14.48 -7.96 20.31
N ASN A 698 -15.70 -7.49 20.03
CA ASN A 698 -16.76 -7.33 21.06
C ASN A 698 -17.35 -8.66 21.53
N PHE A 699 -17.07 -9.77 20.83
CA PHE A 699 -17.70 -11.05 21.08
C PHE A 699 -16.69 -12.09 21.55
N ASP A 700 -17.17 -13.05 22.35
CA ASP A 700 -16.45 -14.25 22.74
C ASP A 700 -17.39 -15.44 22.63
N ASN A 701 -17.06 -16.40 21.75
CA ASN A 701 -17.93 -17.54 21.42
C ASN A 701 -19.36 -17.15 20.99
N GLY A 702 -19.48 -16.04 20.26
CA GLY A 702 -20.76 -15.50 19.77
C GLY A 702 -21.56 -14.70 20.80
N GLU A 703 -21.10 -14.60 22.05
CA GLU A 703 -21.73 -13.76 23.08
C GLU A 703 -20.99 -12.43 23.21
N ARG A 704 -21.76 -11.33 23.25
CA ARG A 704 -21.17 -9.99 23.49
C ARG A 704 -20.54 -9.93 24.87
N ARG A 705 -19.30 -9.49 24.93
CA ARG A 705 -18.48 -9.36 26.15
C ARG A 705 -18.01 -7.94 26.33
N GLU A 706 -17.68 -7.59 27.57
CA GLU A 706 -17.10 -6.30 27.90
C GLU A 706 -15.67 -6.23 27.33
N LEU A 707 -15.50 -5.44 26.27
CA LEU A 707 -14.22 -5.19 25.65
C LEU A 707 -13.53 -3.99 26.32
N TRP A 708 -12.25 -4.10 26.60
CA TRP A 708 -11.45 -3.05 27.21
C TRP A 708 -10.45 -2.50 26.22
N CYS A 709 -10.23 -1.19 26.26
CA CYS A 709 -9.25 -0.50 25.44
C CYS A 709 -8.19 0.18 26.31
N TYR A 710 -6.92 0.04 25.91
CA TYR A 710 -5.81 0.82 26.41
C TYR A 710 -5.13 1.54 25.26
N GLY A 711 -5.37 2.84 25.13
CA GLY A 711 -4.80 3.68 24.09
C GLY A 711 -3.47 4.30 24.50
N ILE A 712 -2.49 4.31 23.61
CA ILE A 712 -1.20 5.01 23.79
C ILE A 712 -1.15 6.26 22.92
N SER A 713 -1.47 6.13 21.66
CA SER A 713 -1.55 7.21 20.65
C SER A 713 -2.42 6.74 19.49
N SER A 714 -2.67 7.60 18.51
CA SER A 714 -3.38 7.18 17.30
C SER A 714 -2.66 5.97 16.67
N LYS A 715 -3.42 4.95 16.26
CA LYS A 715 -2.94 3.67 15.72
C LYS A 715 -2.04 2.85 16.65
N ARG A 716 -2.01 3.17 17.94
CA ARG A 716 -1.30 2.40 18.98
C ARG A 716 -2.21 2.19 20.17
N TYR A 717 -2.97 1.14 20.14
CA TYR A 717 -3.91 0.73 21.17
C TYR A 717 -3.96 -0.79 21.26
N VAL A 718 -4.46 -1.28 22.39
CA VAL A 718 -4.71 -2.69 22.65
C VAL A 718 -6.16 -2.85 23.06
N LEU A 719 -6.85 -3.78 22.42
CA LEU A 719 -8.18 -4.26 22.80
C LEU A 719 -8.04 -5.60 23.49
N TYR A 720 -8.73 -5.80 24.60
CA TYR A 720 -8.65 -7.05 25.39
C TYR A 720 -9.92 -7.32 26.18
N ASN A 721 -10.20 -8.59 26.41
CA ASN A 721 -11.28 -9.04 27.31
C ASN A 721 -10.68 -9.42 28.67
N ARG A 722 -11.37 -9.10 29.75
CA ARG A 722 -11.03 -9.59 31.09
C ARG A 722 -11.74 -10.91 31.32
N THR A 723 -10.99 -11.95 31.67
CA THR A 723 -11.57 -13.23 32.15
C THR A 723 -11.95 -13.13 33.60
N HIS A 724 -12.87 -13.97 34.08
CA HIS A 724 -13.29 -14.04 35.50
C HIS A 724 -12.12 -14.29 36.48
N HIS A 725 -10.94 -14.69 36.01
CA HIS A 725 -9.74 -14.95 36.82
C HIS A 725 -8.65 -13.87 36.69
N GLY A 726 -8.98 -12.69 36.13
CA GLY A 726 -8.02 -11.60 35.98
C GLY A 726 -6.98 -11.79 34.87
N ALA A 727 -6.99 -12.89 34.14
CA ALA A 727 -6.19 -13.05 32.92
C ALA A 727 -6.85 -12.28 31.78
N ALA A 728 -6.05 -11.51 31.04
CA ALA A 728 -6.52 -10.81 29.83
C ALA A 728 -6.27 -11.67 28.62
N THR A 729 -7.29 -11.80 27.77
CA THR A 729 -7.13 -12.35 26.43
C THR A 729 -6.99 -11.16 25.49
N LEU A 730 -5.83 -11.05 24.85
CA LEU A 730 -5.57 -10.00 23.85
C LEU A 730 -6.41 -10.28 22.61
N ARG A 731 -7.16 -9.27 22.17
CA ARG A 731 -7.89 -9.30 20.90
C ARG A 731 -7.57 -8.00 20.16
N GLY A 732 -7.16 -8.10 18.94
CA GLY A 732 -6.79 -6.96 18.08
C GLY A 732 -5.52 -6.22 18.55
N TRP A 733 -4.51 -6.28 17.76
CA TRP A 733 -3.35 -5.40 17.80
C TRP A 733 -3.31 -4.67 16.46
N SER A 734 -3.56 -3.37 16.44
CA SER A 734 -3.28 -2.60 15.24
C SER A 734 -1.78 -2.32 15.20
N GLU A 735 -1.03 -3.12 14.48
CA GLU A 735 0.31 -2.76 14.06
C GLU A 735 0.20 -1.68 13.01
N VAL A 736 0.73 -0.51 13.35
CA VAL A 736 1.20 0.39 12.32
C VAL A 736 2.28 -0.35 11.54
N ASP A 737 2.16 -0.41 10.22
CA ASP A 737 3.19 -0.83 9.27
C ASP A 737 4.48 0.00 9.47
N THR A 738 5.17 -0.27 10.52
CA THR A 738 6.57 0.06 10.74
C THR A 738 7.27 -1.26 10.97
N GLU A 739 7.49 -2.01 9.90
CA GLU A 739 8.58 -2.94 9.93
C GLU A 739 9.89 -2.16 10.08
N PRO A 740 10.62 -2.34 11.19
CA PRO A 740 12.03 -2.56 11.06
C PRO A 740 12.13 -4.01 10.53
N ASP A 741 12.87 -4.17 9.47
CA ASP A 741 13.37 -5.45 8.98
C ASP A 741 14.12 -6.17 10.12
N LEU A 742 13.38 -6.86 10.96
CA LEU A 742 13.89 -7.72 12.04
C LEU A 742 13.67 -9.14 11.57
N GLY A 743 14.74 -9.67 10.97
CA GLY A 743 14.86 -11.08 10.66
C GLY A 743 14.39 -11.97 11.81
N ASP A 744 13.71 -13.04 11.47
CA ASP A 744 13.43 -14.30 12.18
C ASP A 744 13.23 -14.26 13.72
N ASN A 745 12.51 -13.27 14.27
CA ASN A 745 12.01 -13.33 15.62
C ASN A 745 10.57 -12.84 15.68
N GLN A 746 9.66 -13.60 15.10
CA GLN A 746 8.22 -13.43 15.33
C GLN A 746 7.91 -13.81 16.80
N ARG A 747 8.06 -12.87 17.70
CA ARG A 747 7.47 -13.00 19.03
C ARG A 747 5.99 -12.65 18.89
N SER A 748 5.14 -13.55 19.38
CA SER A 748 3.70 -13.27 19.46
C SER A 748 3.46 -11.99 20.30
N PRO A 749 2.36 -11.24 20.08
CA PRO A 749 2.00 -10.10 20.92
C PRO A 749 2.02 -10.41 22.41
N ALA A 750 1.68 -11.63 22.81
CA ALA A 750 1.77 -12.12 24.19
C ALA A 750 3.22 -12.25 24.68
N GLU A 751 4.18 -12.57 23.82
CA GLU A 751 5.61 -12.66 24.15
C GLU A 751 6.29 -11.29 24.21
N LEU A 752 5.89 -10.35 23.35
CA LEU A 752 6.30 -8.94 23.41
C LEU A 752 5.81 -8.27 24.69
N LEU A 753 4.61 -8.60 25.15
CA LEU A 753 4.06 -8.14 26.43
C LEU A 753 4.78 -8.76 27.64
N LYS A 754 5.19 -10.02 27.56
CA LYS A 754 5.97 -10.69 28.61
C LYS A 754 7.43 -10.21 28.67
N SER A 755 8.01 -9.78 27.55
CA SER A 755 9.41 -9.34 27.47
C SER A 755 9.62 -7.89 27.90
N SER A 756 8.57 -7.06 27.96
CA SER A 756 8.64 -5.75 28.60
C SER A 756 8.48 -5.95 30.11
N GLU A 757 9.57 -6.07 30.84
CA GLU A 757 9.60 -6.26 32.31
C GLU A 757 8.81 -5.16 33.07
N HIS A 758 8.31 -4.13 32.39
CA HIS A 758 7.49 -3.03 32.89
C HIS A 758 6.20 -2.86 32.08
N GLY A 759 5.73 -3.91 31.45
CA GLY A 759 4.60 -3.87 30.55
C GLY A 759 3.27 -3.99 31.26
N LEU A 760 2.28 -4.12 30.43
CA LEU A 760 0.84 -4.25 30.71
C LEU A 760 0.47 -5.25 31.87
N GLY A 761 1.40 -6.03 32.40
CA GLY A 761 1.17 -6.89 33.56
C GLY A 761 0.59 -6.13 34.78
N HIS A 762 1.02 -4.88 35.00
CA HIS A 762 0.46 -4.00 36.04
C HIS A 762 -0.92 -3.43 35.67
N LEU A 763 -1.25 -3.36 34.38
CA LEU A 763 -2.53 -2.86 33.92
C LEU A 763 -3.62 -3.93 33.95
N LEU A 764 -3.21 -5.20 33.93
CA LEU A 764 -4.12 -6.34 33.97
C LEU A 764 -4.57 -6.69 35.41
N ASN A 765 -3.97 -6.07 36.43
CA ASN A 765 -4.31 -6.27 37.84
C ASN A 765 -4.41 -4.91 38.58
N PRO A 766 -5.51 -4.12 38.32
CA PRO A 766 -5.64 -2.76 38.88
C PRO A 766 -5.90 -2.71 40.38
N THR A 767 -5.94 -3.85 41.09
CA THR A 767 -6.13 -3.93 42.54
C THR A 767 -4.84 -3.94 43.36
N ASP A 768 -3.67 -3.86 42.72
CA ASP A 768 -2.40 -3.85 43.42
C ASP A 768 -1.97 -2.39 43.76
N PRO A 769 -1.96 -1.97 45.02
CA PRO A 769 -1.67 -0.60 45.40
C PRO A 769 -0.21 -0.15 45.14
N GLU A 770 0.71 -1.07 44.84
CA GLU A 770 2.09 -0.70 44.48
C GLU A 770 2.25 -0.26 43.02
N SER A 771 1.23 -0.44 42.17
CA SER A 771 1.31 -0.12 40.73
C SER A 771 1.29 1.40 40.45
N THR A 772 0.92 2.22 41.43
CA THR A 772 0.80 3.68 41.25
C THR A 772 2.12 4.44 41.41
N SER A 773 3.17 3.80 41.92
CA SER A 773 4.48 4.45 42.11
C SER A 773 5.47 4.32 40.95
N ALA A 774 5.15 3.51 39.93
CA ALA A 774 6.09 3.17 38.83
C ALA A 774 6.02 4.15 37.63
N THR A 775 5.24 5.25 37.72
CA THR A 775 5.10 6.21 36.59
C THR A 775 6.35 7.09 36.37
N GLY A 776 7.38 6.98 37.20
CA GLY A 776 8.61 7.77 37.09
C GLY A 776 9.74 7.16 36.22
N SER A 777 9.76 5.85 35.95
CA SER A 777 10.93 5.21 35.36
C SER A 777 10.80 4.74 33.90
N ALA A 778 9.65 4.81 33.30
CA ALA A 778 9.43 4.42 31.89
C ALA A 778 10.09 5.36 30.85
N ARG A 779 10.95 6.29 31.27
CA ARG A 779 11.65 7.25 30.40
C ARG A 779 13.00 6.77 29.84
N ARG A 780 13.47 5.56 30.20
CA ARG A 780 14.76 5.08 29.68
C ARG A 780 14.63 3.66 29.16
N GLY A 781 14.52 3.54 27.88
CA GLY A 781 14.66 2.24 27.23
C GLY A 781 14.02 2.15 25.88
N ASN A 782 14.47 2.93 24.94
CA ASN A 782 14.54 2.58 23.51
C ASN A 782 15.36 3.66 22.79
N SER A 783 16.68 3.66 23.10
CA SER A 783 17.67 4.17 22.16
C SER A 783 18.31 2.93 21.53
N CYS A 784 17.85 2.49 20.38
CA CYS A 784 18.66 1.66 19.51
C CYS A 784 19.82 2.53 19.04
N SER A 785 20.99 2.36 19.67
CA SER A 785 22.25 2.85 19.17
C SER A 785 22.62 2.05 17.93
N ALA A 786 22.73 2.74 16.81
CA ALA A 786 23.42 2.23 15.63
C ALA A 786 24.88 1.88 15.99
N PRO A 787 25.47 0.85 15.37
CA PRO A 787 26.86 0.53 15.59
C PRO A 787 27.74 1.65 15.05
N THR A 788 28.52 2.25 15.96
CA THR A 788 29.57 3.23 15.62
C THR A 788 30.70 2.52 14.89
N THR A 789 30.94 2.89 13.64
CA THR A 789 32.19 2.62 12.94
C THR A 789 33.33 3.40 13.62
N PRO A 790 34.52 2.83 13.82
CA PRO A 790 35.63 3.55 14.38
C PRO A 790 36.24 4.54 13.37
N SER A 791 36.35 5.79 13.76
CA SER A 791 37.05 6.83 13.02
C SER A 791 38.57 6.60 13.02
N PRO A 792 39.31 6.91 11.96
CA PRO A 792 40.76 6.88 11.96
C PRO A 792 41.35 8.07 12.72
N PRO A 793 42.62 7.98 13.20
CA PRO A 793 43.21 8.93 14.15
C PRO A 793 43.55 10.27 13.51
N MET A 794 43.31 11.36 14.25
CA MET A 794 43.74 12.72 13.95
C MET A 794 45.23 12.86 14.11
N ALA A 795 45.88 13.59 13.20
CA ALA A 795 47.21 14.21 13.34
C ALA A 795 47.07 15.71 13.66
N PRO A 796 48.05 16.37 14.30
CA PRO A 796 47.81 17.53 15.12
C PRO A 796 48.09 18.89 14.47
N SER A 797 47.32 19.86 14.96
CA SER A 797 47.58 21.31 15.23
C SER A 797 48.52 22.18 14.41
N GLY A 798 48.06 23.37 14.10
CA GLY A 798 48.87 24.57 13.78
C GLY A 798 47.98 25.82 13.70
N SER A 799 47.91 26.52 14.80
CA SER A 799 47.96 27.95 15.20
C SER A 799 47.41 29.11 14.33
N ASP A 800 46.74 30.01 15.07
CA ASP A 800 46.70 31.50 15.03
C ASP A 800 45.69 32.27 14.15
N ASP A 801 44.69 32.77 14.79
CA ASP A 801 44.01 34.05 15.20
C ASP A 801 44.27 35.33 14.28
N PRO A 802 43.55 36.43 14.49
CA PRO A 802 42.13 36.75 14.51
C PRO A 802 41.71 37.91 13.52
N ARG A 803 40.41 38.15 13.28
CA ARG A 803 39.69 39.44 13.29
C ARG A 803 38.30 39.39 12.71
N SER A 804 37.32 39.70 13.56
CA SER A 804 35.96 40.12 13.19
C SER A 804 35.94 41.60 12.70
N PRO A 805 34.85 42.22 12.20
CA PRO A 805 33.51 42.18 12.79
C PRO A 805 32.28 42.24 11.82
N ASN A 806 31.14 41.83 12.37
CA ASN A 806 29.77 42.34 12.15
C ASN A 806 29.17 42.51 10.75
N ARG A 807 28.11 41.76 10.49
CA ARG A 807 26.75 42.33 10.23
C ARG A 807 25.66 41.25 10.21
N THR A 808 24.61 41.55 10.99
CA THR A 808 23.30 40.97 11.07
C THR A 808 22.58 40.80 9.76
N SER A 809 22.02 39.58 9.50
CA SER A 809 20.73 39.42 8.82
C SER A 809 20.11 38.06 9.18
N ARG A 810 18.91 38.10 9.73
CA ARG A 810 18.05 36.96 10.04
C ARG A 810 17.67 36.28 8.73
N ALA A 811 18.10 35.06 8.52
CA ALA A 811 17.48 34.13 7.57
C ALA A 811 16.75 33.04 8.37
N ARG A 812 15.44 33.02 8.25
CA ARG A 812 14.61 31.87 8.71
C ARG A 812 14.80 30.74 7.71
N THR A 813 15.44 29.69 8.15
CA THR A 813 15.50 28.42 7.44
C THR A 813 14.13 27.71 7.55
N PHE A 814 13.47 27.53 6.41
CA PHE A 814 12.36 26.59 6.29
C PHE A 814 12.96 25.23 5.93
N GLU A 815 12.88 24.29 6.86
CA GLU A 815 13.14 22.89 6.55
C GLU A 815 12.00 22.31 5.74
N THR A 816 12.32 21.87 4.55
CA THR A 816 11.43 21.09 3.67
C THR A 816 11.26 19.70 4.24
N CYS A 817 10.01 19.33 4.53
CA CYS A 817 9.63 18.00 4.99
C CYS A 817 9.29 17.13 3.76
N SER A 818 10.23 16.28 3.39
CA SER A 818 10.01 15.17 2.46
C SER A 818 10.20 13.86 3.22
N ARG A 819 9.10 13.19 3.50
CA ARG A 819 9.02 11.71 3.59
C ARG A 819 7.59 11.26 3.89
N PRO A 820 7.25 9.98 3.48
CA PRO A 820 5.96 9.59 2.87
C PRO A 820 4.77 9.60 3.79
#